data_e918eb4247790fb89c9e8be23f11bf0f
#
_entry.id   e918eb4247790fb89c9e8be23f11bf0f
#
_cell.length_a   1.000
_cell.length_b   1.000
_cell.length_c   1.000
_cell.angle_alpha   90.00
_cell.angle_beta   90.00
_cell.angle_gamma   90.00
#
_symmetry.space_group_name_H-M   'P 1'
#
loop_
_entity.id
_entity.type
_entity.pdbx_description
1 polymer ?
#
loop_
_entity_poly.entity_id
_entity_poly.type
_entity_poly.pdbx_seq_one_letter_code
_entity_poly.pdbx_strand_id
1 'polypeptide(L)'
;AIALNYQHLNDKQREAVLSTEGPLLLLAGAGSGKTTVLINRVANLLRYGRGSDTDEIPLPISRDEVEFLEQYAARPDPEQRPLMQYLCAVEPARPWEVLAITFTNKAANELKDRLEKMLGEEARDVWAATFHSACVRILRRDIDKIGFDRSFTIYDTDDSKRVIKDILKEMGLEEKTFPVREVLSVISNAKDAMMMPEEFSQLWEQRGDWRRVRMGRVYAAYNRRLRDANALDFDDIILLTVELLQSDRQTLEYYRNKFRYVLIDEYQDTNHMQYMLASLLAGGRKNICVVGDDDQSIYRFRGANIENILSFEKQYAGARTIRLEQNYRSTQNILDAANAVIRHNVGRKGKTLWTENGAGEVVTVKTCFNEGDEANYVVGQIMMNYRRGVNWKDNAVLYRMNAQSNALEYAFKRNGVPYKIIGGTKFFDRAEVKDMLAYLCVINNPTDDLRLRRIVNVPARKIGAATMDKAQVIATEESLPLMEVLRRAGDYPQLKASAGKLTAFTAMIDEMRRQADDMGLVEFYEYVCRRSGYVGMLQEKNDMESRGRLENVEELSSSIQAFLENDPENPTLSGFLDEVALYTDLDSQEAGDNCVTLMTMHSAKGLEFPSVFVVGMEDGLFPGNRAMGEPEEMEEERRLCYVAMTRAKEKLTLTNARQRMLFGRTTPCMPSRFLKEIPEENMEWLGKPEPRPTSSWDDFGDGPAYAPQREARPGTERPAHPERPVRPAAV
;
A
#
# COMPACT_ATOMS: atom_id res chain seq x y z
N ALA A 1 25.34 -12.98 34.90
CA ALA A 1 25.30 -14.29 34.20
C ALA A 1 24.32 -14.27 33.02
N ILE A 2 23.03 -13.89 33.19
CA ILE A 2 22.02 -13.90 32.10
C ILE A 2 22.47 -13.08 30.90
N ALA A 3 22.96 -11.85 31.11
CA ALA A 3 23.39 -10.92 30.07
C ALA A 3 24.48 -11.51 29.14
N LEU A 4 25.29 -12.45 29.61
CA LEU A 4 26.35 -13.09 28.83
C LEU A 4 25.82 -13.95 27.67
N ASN A 5 24.58 -14.45 27.80
CA ASN A 5 23.95 -15.23 26.73
C ASN A 5 23.55 -14.36 25.53
N TYR A 6 23.58 -13.03 25.67
CA TYR A 6 23.17 -12.05 24.69
C TYR A 6 24.32 -11.13 24.24
N GLN A 7 25.57 -11.55 24.39
CA GLN A 7 26.75 -10.78 23.95
C GLN A 7 26.80 -10.52 22.43
N HIS A 8 26.11 -11.34 21.64
CA HIS A 8 25.98 -11.17 20.19
C HIS A 8 25.06 -10.02 19.80
N LEU A 9 24.32 -9.45 20.76
CA LEU A 9 23.47 -8.28 20.59
C LEU A 9 24.23 -7.02 20.99
N ASN A 10 23.92 -5.89 20.35
CA ASN A 10 24.43 -4.59 20.81
C ASN A 10 23.81 -4.19 22.16
N ASP A 11 24.36 -3.17 22.79
CA ASP A 11 23.95 -2.77 24.14
C ASP A 11 22.45 -2.44 24.26
N LYS A 12 21.90 -1.73 23.26
CA LYS A 12 20.47 -1.36 23.25
C LYS A 12 19.55 -2.55 22.96
N GLN A 13 19.95 -3.44 22.06
CA GLN A 13 19.24 -4.68 21.81
C GLN A 13 19.26 -5.58 23.06
N ARG A 14 20.39 -5.68 23.74
CA ARG A 14 20.54 -6.43 24.98
C ARG A 14 19.73 -5.83 26.11
N GLU A 15 19.74 -4.51 26.28
CA GLU A 15 18.87 -3.78 27.23
C GLU A 15 17.40 -4.12 26.97
N ALA A 16 16.95 -4.11 25.72
CA ALA A 16 15.58 -4.45 25.33
C ALA A 16 15.20 -5.90 25.63
N VAL A 17 16.12 -6.84 25.48
CA VAL A 17 15.89 -8.26 25.78
C VAL A 17 15.79 -8.49 27.30
N LEU A 18 16.64 -7.82 28.09
CA LEU A 18 16.74 -8.03 29.53
C LEU A 18 15.68 -7.27 30.35
N SER A 19 15.08 -6.21 29.78
CA SER A 19 13.99 -5.43 30.42
C SER A 19 12.66 -6.15 30.26
N THR A 20 12.29 -7.03 31.20
CA THR A 20 11.14 -7.93 31.04
C THR A 20 9.83 -7.35 31.58
N GLU A 21 9.87 -6.50 32.58
CA GLU A 21 8.68 -6.06 33.31
C GLU A 21 8.23 -4.64 32.93
N GLY A 22 6.91 -4.45 32.96
CA GLY A 22 6.27 -3.17 32.67
C GLY A 22 6.12 -2.85 31.19
N PRO A 23 5.50 -1.69 30.87
CA PRO A 23 5.31 -1.25 29.49
C PRO A 23 6.65 -0.84 28.86
N LEU A 24 6.93 -1.37 27.69
CA LEU A 24 8.16 -1.11 26.95
C LEU A 24 7.85 -0.73 25.50
N LEU A 25 8.36 0.41 25.05
CA LEU A 25 8.39 0.81 23.66
C LEU A 25 9.79 0.60 23.09
N LEU A 26 9.91 -0.25 22.09
CA LEU A 26 11.10 -0.39 21.28
C LEU A 26 10.93 0.45 20.01
N LEU A 27 11.52 1.63 20.03
CA LEU A 27 11.54 2.51 18.86
C LEU A 27 12.68 2.08 17.95
N ALA A 28 12.37 1.22 17.01
CA ALA A 28 13.35 0.45 16.25
C ALA A 28 13.41 0.93 14.80
N GLY A 29 14.50 1.56 14.41
CA GLY A 29 14.70 2.06 13.06
C GLY A 29 14.77 0.95 12.00
N ALA A 30 14.77 1.35 10.73
CA ALA A 30 14.94 0.43 9.62
C ALA A 30 16.24 -0.37 9.78
N GLY A 31 16.21 -1.68 9.52
CA GLY A 31 17.39 -2.54 9.57
C GLY A 31 18.07 -2.69 10.94
N SER A 32 17.40 -2.31 12.06
CA SER A 32 17.96 -2.36 13.42
C SER A 32 17.86 -3.73 14.11
N GLY A 33 17.37 -4.75 13.42
CA GLY A 33 17.25 -6.10 13.97
C GLY A 33 16.03 -6.30 14.88
N LYS A 34 14.91 -5.62 14.64
CA LYS A 34 13.64 -5.76 15.40
C LYS A 34 13.27 -7.19 15.70
N THR A 35 13.20 -8.04 14.67
CA THR A 35 12.81 -9.45 14.80
C THR A 35 13.81 -10.24 15.69
N THR A 36 15.09 -9.94 15.58
CA THR A 36 16.13 -10.55 16.41
C THR A 36 15.91 -10.21 17.87
N VAL A 37 15.61 -8.95 18.17
CA VAL A 37 15.32 -8.52 19.57
C VAL A 37 14.06 -9.21 20.10
N LEU A 38 12.98 -9.25 19.31
CA LEU A 38 11.73 -9.92 19.73
C LEU A 38 11.94 -11.40 20.04
N ILE A 39 12.65 -12.13 19.17
CA ILE A 39 12.92 -13.56 19.37
C ILE A 39 13.76 -13.79 20.63
N ASN A 40 14.85 -13.02 20.80
CA ASN A 40 15.70 -13.15 21.98
C ASN A 40 14.97 -12.73 23.26
N ARG A 41 14.07 -11.73 23.20
CA ARG A 41 13.24 -11.33 24.33
C ARG A 41 12.27 -12.44 24.72
N VAL A 42 11.56 -13.05 23.78
CA VAL A 42 10.68 -14.20 24.07
C VAL A 42 11.52 -15.35 24.67
N ALA A 43 12.67 -15.66 24.09
CA ALA A 43 13.57 -16.69 24.64
C ALA A 43 14.02 -16.36 26.07
N ASN A 44 14.31 -15.10 26.38
CA ASN A 44 14.65 -14.65 27.73
C ASN A 44 13.49 -14.85 28.71
N LEU A 45 12.27 -14.48 28.31
CA LEU A 45 11.08 -14.68 29.12
C LEU A 45 10.79 -16.15 29.45
N LEU A 46 10.96 -17.04 28.46
CA LEU A 46 10.74 -18.48 28.63
C LEU A 46 11.83 -19.15 29.49
N ARG A 47 13.09 -18.68 29.38
CA ARG A 47 14.23 -19.27 30.12
C ARG A 47 14.36 -18.73 31.55
N TYR A 48 14.23 -17.42 31.70
CA TYR A 48 14.60 -16.71 32.91
C TYR A 48 13.44 -15.95 33.58
N GLY A 49 12.30 -15.82 32.90
CA GLY A 49 11.18 -15.00 33.35
C GLY A 49 11.64 -13.57 33.59
N ARG A 50 11.44 -13.05 34.80
CA ARG A 50 11.87 -11.71 35.22
C ARG A 50 13.27 -11.68 35.84
N GLY A 51 14.02 -12.81 35.82
CA GLY A 51 15.33 -12.94 36.47
C GLY A 51 16.39 -11.93 36.02
N SER A 52 16.24 -11.33 34.79
CA SER A 52 17.11 -10.27 34.33
C SER A 52 16.68 -8.85 34.71
N ASP A 53 15.48 -8.68 35.32
CA ASP A 53 14.86 -7.37 35.61
C ASP A 53 14.31 -7.31 37.04
N THR A 54 14.90 -8.05 37.95
CA THR A 54 14.53 -8.08 39.40
C THR A 54 15.73 -8.32 40.26
N ASP A 55 15.67 -7.80 41.48
CA ASP A 55 16.64 -8.09 42.58
C ASP A 55 16.19 -9.27 43.44
N GLU A 56 15.09 -9.94 43.10
CA GLU A 56 14.53 -11.04 43.85
C GLU A 56 15.40 -12.29 43.71
N ILE A 57 15.69 -12.93 44.82
CA ILE A 57 16.42 -14.20 44.88
C ILE A 57 15.38 -15.32 44.97
N PRO A 58 15.21 -16.14 43.89
CA PRO A 58 14.08 -17.07 43.78
C PRO A 58 14.21 -18.28 44.75
N LEU A 59 15.42 -18.62 45.12
CA LEU A 59 15.73 -19.78 45.92
C LEU A 59 16.76 -19.41 47.01
N PRO A 60 16.79 -20.10 48.17
CA PRO A 60 17.90 -19.99 49.07
C PRO A 60 19.19 -20.43 48.36
N ILE A 61 20.06 -19.49 48.11
CA ILE A 61 21.32 -19.72 47.40
C ILE A 61 22.43 -20.02 48.38
N SER A 62 23.17 -21.11 48.18
CA SER A 62 24.36 -21.46 48.93
C SER A 62 25.58 -20.62 48.49
N ARG A 63 26.61 -20.58 49.32
CA ARG A 63 27.84 -19.86 48.99
C ARG A 63 28.54 -20.46 47.78
N ASP A 64 28.49 -21.78 47.60
CA ASP A 64 29.10 -22.50 46.51
C ASP A 64 28.38 -22.18 45.15
N GLU A 65 27.06 -21.99 45.21
CA GLU A 65 26.27 -21.59 44.01
C GLU A 65 26.53 -20.12 43.61
N VAL A 66 26.78 -19.24 44.57
CA VAL A 66 27.22 -17.86 44.27
C VAL A 66 28.59 -17.90 43.60
N GLU A 67 29.55 -18.64 44.17
CA GLU A 67 30.88 -18.81 43.58
C GLU A 67 30.84 -19.42 42.19
N PHE A 68 29.95 -20.39 41.97
CA PHE A 68 29.67 -20.94 40.64
C PHE A 68 29.18 -19.85 39.65
N LEU A 69 28.23 -19.02 40.07
CA LEU A 69 27.71 -17.94 39.21
C LEU A 69 28.78 -16.88 38.90
N GLU A 70 29.67 -16.58 39.84
CA GLU A 70 30.82 -15.69 39.65
C GLU A 70 31.83 -16.29 38.63
N GLN A 71 32.15 -17.57 38.79
CA GLN A 71 33.03 -18.31 37.86
C GLN A 71 32.41 -18.38 36.45
N TYR A 72 31.10 -18.69 36.35
CA TYR A 72 30.39 -18.71 35.11
C TYR A 72 30.38 -17.30 34.45
N ALA A 73 30.20 -16.24 35.23
CA ALA A 73 30.25 -14.87 34.74
C ALA A 73 31.64 -14.48 34.20
N ALA A 74 32.70 -14.99 34.79
CA ALA A 74 34.07 -14.77 34.37
C ALA A 74 34.42 -15.60 33.09
N ARG A 75 33.89 -16.82 33.03
CA ARG A 75 34.16 -17.75 31.90
C ARG A 75 32.93 -18.62 31.62
N PRO A 76 32.03 -18.16 30.70
CA PRO A 76 30.83 -18.90 30.33
C PRO A 76 31.15 -20.27 29.69
N ASP A 77 30.50 -21.30 30.23
CA ASP A 77 30.61 -22.66 29.74
C ASP A 77 29.22 -23.16 29.29
N PRO A 78 29.06 -23.55 27.99
CA PRO A 78 27.78 -24.05 27.47
C PRO A 78 27.23 -25.27 28.24
N GLU A 79 28.09 -26.16 28.77
CA GLU A 79 27.66 -27.33 29.53
C GLU A 79 27.08 -26.97 30.88
N GLN A 80 27.53 -25.88 31.49
CA GLN A 80 27.06 -25.37 32.78
C GLN A 80 25.83 -24.45 32.65
N ARG A 81 25.43 -24.10 31.43
CA ARG A 81 24.27 -23.21 31.21
C ARG A 81 22.96 -23.65 31.85
N PRO A 82 22.58 -24.94 31.87
CA PRO A 82 21.34 -25.37 32.52
C PRO A 82 21.30 -25.06 34.04
N LEU A 83 22.42 -25.26 34.72
CA LEU A 83 22.50 -24.92 36.13
C LEU A 83 22.43 -23.41 36.40
N MET A 84 23.17 -22.63 35.60
CA MET A 84 23.08 -21.15 35.64
C MET A 84 21.65 -20.68 35.35
N GLN A 85 20.99 -21.26 34.36
CA GLN A 85 19.60 -20.95 34.07
C GLN A 85 18.67 -21.23 35.24
N TYR A 86 18.79 -22.38 35.87
CA TYR A 86 18.00 -22.77 37.06
C TYR A 86 18.19 -21.78 38.21
N LEU A 87 19.42 -21.40 38.50
CA LEU A 87 19.76 -20.51 39.61
C LEU A 87 19.34 -19.04 39.36
N CYS A 88 19.32 -18.60 38.12
CA CYS A 88 19.00 -17.21 37.76
C CYS A 88 17.55 -16.99 37.32
N ALA A 89 16.76 -18.05 37.11
CA ALA A 89 15.39 -17.94 36.65
C ALA A 89 14.45 -17.51 37.78
N VAL A 90 13.67 -16.47 37.55
CA VAL A 90 12.61 -15.99 38.43
C VAL A 90 11.28 -16.05 37.67
N GLU A 91 10.42 -16.96 38.06
CA GLU A 91 9.11 -17.18 37.44
C GLU A 91 9.20 -17.25 35.91
N PRO A 92 9.92 -18.21 35.28
CA PRO A 92 9.95 -18.37 33.85
C PRO A 92 8.55 -18.45 33.25
N ALA A 93 8.32 -17.75 32.17
CA ALA A 93 7.04 -17.79 31.48
C ALA A 93 6.86 -19.13 30.79
N ARG A 94 5.66 -19.67 30.82
CA ARG A 94 5.30 -20.82 29.97
C ARG A 94 5.02 -20.32 28.56
N PRO A 95 5.28 -21.11 27.50
CA PRO A 95 5.10 -20.67 26.11
C PRO A 95 3.72 -20.07 25.83
N TRP A 96 2.64 -20.68 26.35
CA TRP A 96 1.26 -20.19 26.17
C TRP A 96 0.91 -18.93 26.98
N GLU A 97 1.79 -18.46 27.86
CA GLU A 97 1.64 -17.19 28.60
C GLU A 97 2.20 -15.99 27.82
N VAL A 98 2.82 -16.23 26.66
CA VAL A 98 3.37 -15.20 25.78
C VAL A 98 2.51 -15.07 24.54
N LEU A 99 1.93 -13.88 24.36
CA LEU A 99 1.21 -13.47 23.15
C LEU A 99 2.13 -12.57 22.31
N ALA A 100 2.48 -13.01 21.10
CA ALA A 100 3.29 -12.25 20.16
C ALA A 100 2.48 -11.97 18.88
N ILE A 101 2.09 -10.72 18.68
CA ILE A 101 1.25 -10.30 17.55
C ILE A 101 2.13 -9.70 16.45
N THR A 102 1.89 -10.16 15.22
CA THR A 102 2.50 -9.65 13.99
C THR A 102 1.43 -9.27 12.98
N PHE A 103 1.80 -8.54 11.92
CA PHE A 103 0.83 -8.12 10.90
C PHE A 103 0.56 -9.16 9.81
N THR A 104 1.47 -10.12 9.62
CA THR A 104 1.34 -11.15 8.57
C THR A 104 1.53 -12.54 9.13
N ASN A 105 0.83 -13.51 8.56
CA ASN A 105 0.98 -14.92 8.90
C ASN A 105 2.43 -15.40 8.63
N LYS A 106 3.07 -14.87 7.59
CA LYS A 106 4.47 -15.17 7.28
C LYS A 106 5.39 -14.77 8.44
N ALA A 107 5.25 -13.56 8.96
CA ALA A 107 6.04 -13.08 10.09
C ALA A 107 5.76 -13.89 11.37
N ALA A 108 4.50 -14.25 11.63
CA ALA A 108 4.13 -15.12 12.75
C ALA A 108 4.76 -16.51 12.66
N ASN A 109 4.75 -17.11 11.48
CA ASN A 109 5.38 -18.42 11.24
C ASN A 109 6.90 -18.35 11.35
N GLU A 110 7.51 -17.30 10.78
CA GLU A 110 8.97 -17.09 10.91
C GLU A 110 9.39 -16.93 12.38
N LEU A 111 8.61 -16.22 13.18
CA LEU A 111 8.84 -16.08 14.62
C LEU A 111 8.80 -17.46 15.32
N LYS A 112 7.79 -18.28 15.02
CA LYS A 112 7.66 -19.65 15.57
C LYS A 112 8.85 -20.52 15.17
N ASP A 113 9.20 -20.56 13.88
CA ASP A 113 10.29 -21.38 13.37
C ASP A 113 11.63 -21.03 14.01
N ARG A 114 11.88 -19.73 14.23
CA ARG A 114 13.11 -19.26 14.87
C ARG A 114 13.13 -19.58 16.37
N LEU A 115 11.97 -19.43 17.05
CA LEU A 115 11.86 -19.81 18.46
C LEU A 115 12.04 -21.32 18.66
N GLU A 116 11.45 -22.14 17.80
CA GLU A 116 11.60 -23.59 17.83
C GLU A 116 13.07 -24.02 17.64
N LYS A 117 13.77 -23.41 16.67
CA LYS A 117 15.21 -23.66 16.45
C LYS A 117 16.06 -23.29 17.68
N MET A 118 15.65 -22.29 18.44
CA MET A 118 16.40 -21.79 19.60
C MET A 118 16.08 -22.52 20.90
N LEU A 119 14.84 -22.97 21.07
CA LEU A 119 14.29 -23.44 22.36
C LEU A 119 13.75 -24.86 22.32
N GLY A 120 13.59 -25.46 21.13
CA GLY A 120 12.97 -26.76 20.93
C GLY A 120 11.47 -26.69 20.68
N GLU A 121 10.83 -27.88 20.57
CA GLU A 121 9.42 -28.03 20.16
C GLU A 121 8.41 -27.33 21.07
N GLU A 122 8.70 -27.23 22.37
CA GLU A 122 7.82 -26.57 23.35
C GLU A 122 7.54 -25.11 23.02
N ALA A 123 8.45 -24.44 22.31
CA ALA A 123 8.28 -23.07 21.87
C ALA A 123 7.14 -22.88 20.84
N ARG A 124 6.63 -23.94 20.24
CA ARG A 124 5.46 -23.89 19.32
C ARG A 124 4.18 -23.45 20.01
N ASP A 125 4.09 -23.61 21.32
CA ASP A 125 2.93 -23.21 22.12
C ASP A 125 2.86 -21.70 22.41
N VAL A 126 3.89 -20.93 22.02
CA VAL A 126 3.84 -19.47 22.02
C VAL A 126 2.71 -19.00 21.09
N TRP A 127 1.87 -18.09 21.57
CA TRP A 127 0.80 -17.51 20.77
C TRP A 127 1.36 -16.47 19.78
N ALA A 128 2.18 -16.91 18.84
CA ALA A 128 2.59 -16.08 17.73
C ALA A 128 1.50 -16.12 16.64
N ALA A 129 0.85 -14.99 16.40
CA ALA A 129 -0.32 -14.90 15.54
C ALA A 129 -0.48 -13.48 14.96
N THR A 130 -1.32 -13.33 13.93
CA THR A 130 -1.84 -12.01 13.55
C THR A 130 -2.97 -11.60 14.50
N PHE A 131 -3.33 -10.30 14.52
CA PHE A 131 -4.50 -9.83 15.29
C PHE A 131 -5.74 -10.68 15.01
N HIS A 132 -6.08 -10.89 13.75
CA HIS A 132 -7.25 -11.69 13.36
C HIS A 132 -7.15 -13.13 13.85
N SER A 133 -6.00 -13.79 13.68
CA SER A 133 -5.82 -15.18 14.10
C SER A 133 -5.95 -15.34 15.62
N ALA A 134 -5.42 -14.39 16.39
CA ALA A 134 -5.57 -14.39 17.84
C ALA A 134 -7.04 -14.18 18.25
N CYS A 135 -7.74 -13.24 17.63
CA CYS A 135 -9.15 -12.97 17.87
C CYS A 135 -10.04 -14.17 17.53
N VAL A 136 -9.82 -14.80 16.36
CA VAL A 136 -10.59 -16.01 16.00
C VAL A 136 -10.46 -17.10 17.07
N ARG A 137 -9.26 -17.32 17.62
CA ARG A 137 -9.06 -18.29 18.71
C ARG A 137 -9.84 -17.93 19.98
N ILE A 138 -9.88 -16.64 20.34
CA ILE A 138 -10.64 -16.13 21.49
C ILE A 138 -12.15 -16.33 21.24
N LEU A 139 -12.63 -15.91 20.07
CA LEU A 139 -14.04 -16.01 19.72
C LEU A 139 -14.53 -17.47 19.62
N ARG A 140 -13.73 -18.37 19.03
CA ARG A 140 -14.08 -19.81 18.99
C ARG A 140 -14.33 -20.42 20.36
N ARG A 141 -13.73 -19.86 21.40
CA ARG A 141 -13.91 -20.32 22.76
C ARG A 141 -15.10 -19.66 23.47
N ASP A 142 -15.28 -18.35 23.33
CA ASP A 142 -16.11 -17.57 24.27
C ASP A 142 -17.18 -16.68 23.59
N ILE A 143 -17.35 -16.72 22.26
CA ILE A 143 -18.28 -15.85 21.52
C ILE A 143 -19.76 -16.07 21.91
N ASP A 144 -20.09 -17.25 22.44
CA ASP A 144 -21.43 -17.58 22.94
C ASP A 144 -21.93 -16.60 24.02
N LYS A 145 -21.02 -15.96 24.74
CA LYS A 145 -21.33 -14.96 25.77
C LYS A 145 -21.88 -13.65 25.21
N ILE A 146 -21.68 -13.40 23.91
CA ILE A 146 -22.22 -12.22 23.20
C ILE A 146 -23.27 -12.60 22.15
N GLY A 147 -23.83 -13.83 22.26
CA GLY A 147 -25.01 -14.25 21.51
C GLY A 147 -24.75 -14.79 20.10
N PHE A 148 -23.56 -15.28 19.82
CA PHE A 148 -23.23 -16.06 18.62
C PHE A 148 -22.95 -17.51 18.98
N ASP A 149 -23.05 -18.42 18.00
CA ASP A 149 -22.58 -19.79 18.16
C ASP A 149 -21.08 -19.88 17.86
N ARG A 150 -20.37 -20.74 18.58
CA ARG A 150 -18.93 -20.97 18.40
C ARG A 150 -18.58 -21.52 17.01
N SER A 151 -19.53 -22.10 16.31
CA SER A 151 -19.40 -22.62 14.94
C SER A 151 -19.55 -21.54 13.86
N PHE A 152 -19.45 -20.26 14.20
CA PHE A 152 -19.63 -19.14 13.27
C PHE A 152 -18.83 -19.28 11.97
N THR A 153 -19.36 -18.75 10.88
CA THR A 153 -18.70 -18.68 9.58
C THR A 153 -18.01 -17.33 9.41
N ILE A 154 -16.82 -17.31 8.81
CA ILE A 154 -16.13 -16.07 8.43
C ILE A 154 -16.46 -15.78 6.98
N TYR A 155 -17.12 -14.64 6.74
CA TYR A 155 -17.44 -14.14 5.41
C TYR A 155 -16.26 -13.41 4.80
N ASP A 156 -15.94 -13.74 3.56
CA ASP A 156 -14.98 -12.99 2.78
C ASP A 156 -15.59 -11.72 2.19
N THR A 157 -14.76 -10.96 1.45
CA THR A 157 -15.21 -9.72 0.81
C THR A 157 -16.33 -9.95 -0.20
N ASP A 158 -16.36 -11.07 -0.90
CA ASP A 158 -17.37 -11.35 -1.91
C ASP A 158 -18.70 -11.81 -1.28
N ASP A 159 -18.64 -12.54 -0.19
CA ASP A 159 -19.81 -12.86 0.63
C ASP A 159 -20.43 -11.58 1.18
N SER A 160 -19.62 -10.68 1.76
CA SER A 160 -20.06 -9.39 2.28
C SER A 160 -20.71 -8.51 1.21
N LYS A 161 -20.15 -8.46 -0.01
CA LYS A 161 -20.76 -7.75 -1.15
C LYS A 161 -22.12 -8.31 -1.53
N ARG A 162 -22.28 -9.64 -1.53
CA ARG A 162 -23.58 -10.27 -1.84
C ARG A 162 -24.63 -9.87 -0.82
N VAL A 163 -24.30 -9.94 0.47
CA VAL A 163 -25.22 -9.54 1.55
C VAL A 163 -25.64 -8.08 1.40
N ILE A 164 -24.71 -7.16 1.16
CA ILE A 164 -25.05 -5.73 0.95
C ILE A 164 -25.94 -5.56 -0.28
N LYS A 165 -25.63 -6.23 -1.37
CA LYS A 165 -26.42 -6.16 -2.60
C LYS A 165 -27.88 -6.60 -2.39
N ASP A 166 -28.08 -7.68 -1.66
CA ASP A 166 -29.42 -8.18 -1.33
C ASP A 166 -30.17 -7.18 -0.43
N ILE A 167 -29.51 -6.59 0.56
CA ILE A 167 -30.09 -5.56 1.44
C ILE A 167 -30.51 -4.32 0.65
N LEU A 168 -29.62 -3.81 -0.24
CA LEU A 168 -29.94 -2.66 -1.08
C LEU A 168 -31.18 -2.91 -1.94
N LYS A 169 -31.28 -4.11 -2.53
CA LYS A 169 -32.44 -4.51 -3.32
C LYS A 169 -33.72 -4.57 -2.49
N GLU A 170 -33.67 -5.15 -1.30
CA GLU A 170 -34.82 -5.22 -0.37
C GLU A 170 -35.29 -3.86 0.11
N MET A 171 -34.35 -2.92 0.34
CA MET A 171 -34.64 -1.55 0.75
C MET A 171 -35.04 -0.63 -0.42
N GLY A 172 -35.06 -1.14 -1.67
CA GLY A 172 -35.35 -0.32 -2.85
C GLY A 172 -34.29 0.75 -3.14
N LEU A 173 -33.04 0.53 -2.70
CA LEU A 173 -31.92 1.43 -2.92
C LEU A 173 -31.17 1.04 -4.19
N GLU A 174 -30.98 1.98 -5.09
CA GLU A 174 -30.27 1.73 -6.34
C GLU A 174 -28.75 1.63 -6.12
N GLU A 175 -28.11 0.61 -6.69
CA GLU A 175 -26.64 0.43 -6.64
C GLU A 175 -25.87 1.63 -7.24
N LYS A 176 -26.47 2.39 -8.15
CA LYS A 176 -25.86 3.61 -8.71
C LYS A 176 -25.71 4.71 -7.66
N THR A 177 -26.70 4.85 -6.78
CA THR A 177 -26.71 5.86 -5.70
C THR A 177 -25.95 5.34 -4.47
N PHE A 178 -25.97 4.05 -4.25
CA PHE A 178 -25.31 3.35 -3.13
C PHE A 178 -24.42 2.22 -3.65
N PRO A 179 -23.24 2.53 -4.21
CA PRO A 179 -22.32 1.49 -4.69
C PRO A 179 -21.94 0.53 -3.57
N VAL A 180 -22.07 -0.77 -3.81
CA VAL A 180 -21.84 -1.82 -2.80
C VAL A 180 -20.49 -1.67 -2.09
N ARG A 181 -19.42 -1.36 -2.85
CA ARG A 181 -18.08 -1.16 -2.28
C ARG A 181 -17.98 0.07 -1.39
N GLU A 182 -18.65 1.16 -1.76
CA GLU A 182 -18.67 2.38 -0.95
C GLU A 182 -19.41 2.12 0.36
N VAL A 183 -20.56 1.44 0.31
CA VAL A 183 -21.32 1.06 1.50
C VAL A 183 -20.48 0.19 2.43
N LEU A 184 -19.78 -0.84 1.89
CA LEU A 184 -18.88 -1.67 2.67
C LEU A 184 -17.72 -0.88 3.28
N SER A 185 -17.11 0.04 2.52
CA SER A 185 -16.05 0.89 3.04
C SER A 185 -16.53 1.80 4.18
N VAL A 186 -17.75 2.34 4.07
CA VAL A 186 -18.36 3.16 5.14
C VAL A 186 -18.61 2.31 6.38
N ILE A 187 -19.12 1.08 6.21
CA ILE A 187 -19.37 0.15 7.32
C ILE A 187 -18.03 -0.25 7.99
N SER A 188 -17.01 -0.60 7.19
CA SER A 188 -15.68 -0.96 7.70
C SER A 188 -15.08 0.18 8.52
N ASN A 189 -15.11 1.41 8.00
CA ASN A 189 -14.62 2.59 8.73
C ASN A 189 -15.41 2.86 10.03
N ALA A 190 -16.72 2.62 10.02
CA ALA A 190 -17.53 2.74 11.24
C ALA A 190 -17.18 1.67 12.27
N LYS A 191 -16.98 0.42 11.85
CA LYS A 191 -16.51 -0.67 12.71
C LYS A 191 -15.12 -0.37 13.28
N ASP A 192 -14.18 0.11 12.44
CA ASP A 192 -12.83 0.50 12.87
C ASP A 192 -12.83 1.61 13.93
N ALA A 193 -13.80 2.52 13.84
CA ALA A 193 -14.04 3.55 14.85
C ALA A 193 -14.87 3.07 16.04
N MET A 194 -15.24 1.79 16.10
CA MET A 194 -16.14 1.19 17.10
C MET A 194 -17.50 1.88 17.16
N MET A 195 -17.95 2.45 16.05
CA MET A 195 -19.24 3.17 15.95
C MET A 195 -20.34 2.20 15.54
N MET A 196 -21.30 1.99 16.42
CA MET A 196 -22.44 1.12 16.13
C MET A 196 -23.43 1.78 15.15
N PRO A 197 -24.29 1.01 14.45
CA PRO A 197 -25.20 1.54 13.43
C PRO A 197 -26.08 2.70 13.90
N GLU A 198 -26.55 2.65 15.14
CA GLU A 198 -27.40 3.67 15.77
C GLU A 198 -26.63 4.97 15.98
N GLU A 199 -25.41 4.90 16.51
CA GLU A 199 -24.53 6.04 16.73
C GLU A 199 -24.12 6.68 15.38
N PHE A 200 -23.83 5.83 14.38
CA PHE A 200 -23.53 6.28 13.04
C PHE A 200 -24.70 7.06 12.43
N SER A 201 -25.92 6.51 12.55
CA SER A 201 -27.12 7.17 12.02
C SER A 201 -27.39 8.51 12.71
N GLN A 202 -27.30 8.59 14.04
CA GLN A 202 -27.49 9.80 14.83
C GLN A 202 -26.46 10.89 14.46
N LEU A 203 -25.19 10.52 14.30
CA LEU A 203 -24.13 11.45 13.92
C LEU A 203 -24.45 12.14 12.57
N TRP A 204 -24.89 11.36 11.59
CA TRP A 204 -25.16 11.88 10.25
C TRP A 204 -26.51 12.56 10.12
N GLU A 205 -27.51 12.22 10.95
CA GLU A 205 -28.74 12.98 11.11
C GLU A 205 -28.45 14.40 11.61
N GLN A 206 -27.62 14.55 12.65
CA GLN A 206 -27.19 15.84 13.17
C GLN A 206 -26.45 16.69 12.13
N ARG A 207 -25.74 16.06 11.20
CA ARG A 207 -25.02 16.72 10.09
C ARG A 207 -25.88 16.96 8.85
N GLY A 208 -27.12 16.47 8.83
CA GLY A 208 -28.05 16.63 7.70
C GLY A 208 -27.69 15.79 6.46
N ASP A 209 -26.80 14.80 6.57
CA ASP A 209 -26.42 13.93 5.46
C ASP A 209 -27.34 12.71 5.38
N TRP A 210 -28.48 12.89 4.72
CA TRP A 210 -29.50 11.85 4.55
C TRP A 210 -29.01 10.63 3.76
N ARG A 211 -28.01 10.79 2.90
CA ARG A 211 -27.41 9.66 2.18
C ARG A 211 -26.68 8.74 3.15
N ARG A 212 -25.88 9.31 4.04
CA ARG A 212 -25.17 8.54 5.08
C ARG A 212 -26.12 7.97 6.13
N VAL A 213 -27.20 8.65 6.47
CA VAL A 213 -28.24 8.08 7.34
C VAL A 213 -28.86 6.82 6.73
N ARG A 214 -29.11 6.81 5.41
CA ARG A 214 -29.57 5.59 4.72
C ARG A 214 -28.50 4.48 4.75
N MET A 215 -27.23 4.82 4.58
CA MET A 215 -26.14 3.86 4.76
C MET A 215 -26.10 3.29 6.18
N GLY A 216 -26.40 4.08 7.21
CA GLY A 216 -26.55 3.62 8.60
C GLY A 216 -27.66 2.56 8.76
N ARG A 217 -28.78 2.73 8.05
CA ARG A 217 -29.85 1.71 8.02
C ARG A 217 -29.41 0.43 7.32
N VAL A 218 -28.63 0.55 6.23
CA VAL A 218 -28.03 -0.61 5.56
C VAL A 218 -27.04 -1.30 6.49
N TYR A 219 -26.24 -0.55 7.23
CA TYR A 219 -25.30 -1.08 8.22
C TYR A 219 -26.02 -1.87 9.32
N ALA A 220 -27.12 -1.33 9.88
CA ALA A 220 -27.94 -2.05 10.86
C ALA A 220 -28.51 -3.36 10.30
N ALA A 221 -29.02 -3.33 9.07
CA ALA A 221 -29.55 -4.53 8.39
C ALA A 221 -28.44 -5.54 8.09
N TYR A 222 -27.24 -5.08 7.72
CA TYR A 222 -26.06 -5.89 7.47
C TYR A 222 -25.63 -6.65 8.74
N ASN A 223 -25.45 -5.94 9.85
CA ASN A 223 -25.10 -6.57 11.13
C ASN A 223 -26.15 -7.59 11.59
N ARG A 224 -27.44 -7.27 11.42
CA ARG A 224 -28.52 -8.21 11.73
C ARG A 224 -28.43 -9.47 10.87
N ARG A 225 -28.22 -9.31 9.57
CA ARG A 225 -28.11 -10.43 8.61
C ARG A 225 -26.93 -11.34 8.93
N LEU A 226 -25.77 -10.77 9.28
CA LEU A 226 -24.61 -11.56 9.71
C LEU A 226 -24.92 -12.30 11.02
N ARG A 227 -25.53 -11.64 11.99
CA ARG A 227 -25.91 -12.26 13.26
C ARG A 227 -26.89 -13.42 13.07
N ASP A 228 -27.92 -13.24 12.25
CA ASP A 228 -28.91 -14.27 11.93
C ASP A 228 -28.29 -15.48 11.20
N ALA A 229 -27.26 -15.24 10.41
CA ALA A 229 -26.49 -16.27 9.71
C ALA A 229 -25.38 -16.91 10.58
N ASN A 230 -25.22 -16.48 11.82
CA ASN A 230 -24.06 -16.82 12.66
C ASN A 230 -22.73 -16.62 11.91
N ALA A 231 -22.57 -15.47 11.26
CA ALA A 231 -21.44 -15.14 10.42
C ALA A 231 -20.76 -13.85 10.90
N LEU A 232 -19.47 -13.77 10.69
CA LEU A 232 -18.62 -12.59 10.97
C LEU A 232 -17.89 -12.18 9.69
N ASP A 233 -17.78 -10.89 9.43
CA ASP A 233 -16.81 -10.41 8.44
C ASP A 233 -15.43 -10.20 9.09
N PHE A 234 -14.45 -9.76 8.30
CA PHE A 234 -13.08 -9.55 8.82
C PHE A 234 -13.01 -8.47 9.90
N ASP A 235 -13.80 -7.41 9.79
CA ASP A 235 -13.81 -6.32 10.80
C ASP A 235 -14.49 -6.80 12.09
N ASP A 236 -15.53 -7.62 11.99
CA ASP A 236 -16.21 -8.21 13.14
C ASP A 236 -15.29 -9.07 14.01
N ILE A 237 -14.30 -9.72 13.42
CA ILE A 237 -13.38 -10.59 14.17
C ILE A 237 -12.70 -9.79 15.30
N ILE A 238 -12.20 -8.61 15.02
CA ILE A 238 -11.55 -7.77 16.05
C ILE A 238 -12.60 -7.04 16.88
N LEU A 239 -13.61 -6.45 16.24
CA LEU A 239 -14.66 -5.67 16.91
C LEU A 239 -15.38 -6.50 17.99
N LEU A 240 -15.85 -7.70 17.62
CA LEU A 240 -16.58 -8.59 18.54
C LEU A 240 -15.66 -9.19 19.63
N THR A 241 -14.36 -9.33 19.36
CA THR A 241 -13.40 -9.70 20.41
C THR A 241 -13.26 -8.58 21.43
N VAL A 242 -13.18 -7.33 20.99
CA VAL A 242 -13.15 -6.16 21.89
C VAL A 242 -14.47 -6.07 22.68
N GLU A 243 -15.61 -6.20 22.02
CA GLU A 243 -16.93 -6.21 22.67
C GLU A 243 -17.04 -7.32 23.72
N LEU A 244 -16.63 -8.54 23.39
CA LEU A 244 -16.61 -9.67 24.33
C LEU A 244 -15.77 -9.37 25.57
N LEU A 245 -14.56 -8.87 25.38
CA LEU A 245 -13.64 -8.57 26.49
C LEU A 245 -14.12 -7.37 27.33
N GLN A 246 -14.86 -6.43 26.76
CA GLN A 246 -15.45 -5.31 27.51
C GLN A 246 -16.72 -5.69 28.26
N SER A 247 -17.55 -6.57 27.69
CA SER A 247 -18.84 -6.95 28.24
C SER A 247 -18.76 -8.10 29.24
N ASP A 248 -17.86 -9.07 29.04
CA ASP A 248 -17.69 -10.22 29.94
C ASP A 248 -16.39 -10.15 30.74
N ARG A 249 -16.50 -9.65 31.97
CA ARG A 249 -15.36 -9.50 32.87
C ARG A 249 -14.63 -10.84 33.14
N GLN A 250 -15.35 -11.95 33.18
CA GLN A 250 -14.73 -13.26 33.43
C GLN A 250 -13.79 -13.67 32.28
N THR A 251 -14.20 -13.46 31.04
CA THR A 251 -13.37 -13.70 29.86
C THR A 251 -12.16 -12.78 29.86
N LEU A 252 -12.37 -11.49 30.13
CA LEU A 252 -11.26 -10.53 30.20
C LEU A 252 -10.20 -10.95 31.22
N GLU A 253 -10.61 -11.26 32.45
CA GLU A 253 -9.68 -11.68 33.53
C GLU A 253 -8.99 -13.01 33.18
N TYR A 254 -9.70 -13.94 32.51
CA TYR A 254 -9.08 -15.18 32.05
C TYR A 254 -7.91 -14.89 31.08
N TYR A 255 -8.10 -14.05 30.06
CA TYR A 255 -7.03 -13.75 29.09
C TYR A 255 -5.95 -12.86 29.68
N ARG A 256 -6.26 -11.93 30.58
CA ARG A 256 -5.27 -11.14 31.33
C ARG A 256 -4.36 -11.99 32.21
N ASN A 257 -4.92 -13.05 32.80
CA ASN A 257 -4.13 -13.99 33.59
C ASN A 257 -3.35 -14.96 32.70
N LYS A 258 -3.92 -15.37 31.60
CA LYS A 258 -3.27 -16.24 30.64
C LYS A 258 -2.08 -15.56 29.97
N PHE A 259 -2.26 -14.36 29.44
CA PHE A 259 -1.20 -13.64 28.74
C PHE A 259 -0.42 -12.77 29.71
N ARG A 260 0.61 -13.37 30.27
CA ARG A 260 1.52 -12.70 31.18
C ARG A 260 2.36 -11.64 30.47
N TYR A 261 2.69 -11.86 29.19
CA TYR A 261 3.45 -10.97 28.35
C TYR A 261 2.77 -10.81 26.99
N VAL A 262 2.60 -9.56 26.55
CA VAL A 262 2.02 -9.20 25.26
C VAL A 262 3.06 -8.44 24.47
N LEU A 263 3.43 -8.97 23.30
CA LEU A 263 4.37 -8.33 22.37
C LEU A 263 3.66 -8.01 21.06
N ILE A 264 3.87 -6.82 20.52
CA ILE A 264 3.25 -6.39 19.27
C ILE A 264 4.31 -5.79 18.36
N ASP A 265 4.50 -6.38 17.20
CA ASP A 265 5.39 -5.86 16.16
C ASP A 265 4.66 -4.86 15.25
N GLU A 266 5.42 -4.01 14.54
CA GLU A 266 4.92 -2.98 13.62
C GLU A 266 3.80 -2.11 14.22
N TYR A 267 3.93 -1.73 15.50
CA TYR A 267 2.88 -1.05 16.26
C TYR A 267 2.41 0.27 15.65
N GLN A 268 3.23 0.95 14.85
CA GLN A 268 2.88 2.17 14.12
C GLN A 268 1.80 1.95 13.05
N ASP A 269 1.54 0.70 12.64
CA ASP A 269 0.54 0.35 11.64
C ASP A 269 -0.80 -0.10 12.26
N THR A 270 -0.93 -0.05 13.59
CA THR A 270 -2.16 -0.42 14.29
C THR A 270 -3.28 0.60 14.09
N ASN A 271 -4.51 0.10 13.92
CA ASN A 271 -5.72 0.92 13.95
C ASN A 271 -6.28 1.05 15.39
N HIS A 272 -7.38 1.77 15.55
CA HIS A 272 -7.99 2.02 16.86
C HIS A 272 -8.47 0.73 17.54
N MET A 273 -9.13 -0.18 16.83
CA MET A 273 -9.61 -1.45 17.41
C MET A 273 -8.46 -2.33 17.87
N GLN A 274 -7.39 -2.43 17.09
CA GLN A 274 -6.19 -3.19 17.44
C GLN A 274 -5.51 -2.62 18.69
N TYR A 275 -5.44 -1.29 18.79
CA TYR A 275 -4.97 -0.60 20.00
C TYR A 275 -5.84 -0.94 21.21
N MET A 276 -7.17 -0.87 21.09
CA MET A 276 -8.10 -1.21 22.19
C MET A 276 -7.94 -2.66 22.64
N LEU A 277 -7.85 -3.60 21.70
CA LEU A 277 -7.62 -5.00 21.99
C LEU A 277 -6.32 -5.23 22.76
N ALA A 278 -5.22 -4.63 22.29
CA ALA A 278 -3.92 -4.71 22.95
C ALA A 278 -3.98 -4.17 24.40
N SER A 279 -4.63 -3.03 24.59
CA SER A 279 -4.81 -2.40 25.90
C SER A 279 -5.64 -3.25 26.86
N LEU A 280 -6.70 -3.90 26.37
CA LEU A 280 -7.53 -4.80 27.17
C LEU A 280 -6.74 -6.03 27.63
N LEU A 281 -6.02 -6.68 26.73
CA LEU A 281 -5.26 -7.90 27.04
C LEU A 281 -4.07 -7.62 27.96
N ALA A 282 -3.38 -6.50 27.77
CA ALA A 282 -2.23 -6.10 28.59
C ALA A 282 -2.61 -5.48 29.95
N GLY A 283 -3.87 -5.12 30.15
CA GLY A 283 -4.34 -4.33 31.30
C GLY A 283 -4.16 -4.97 32.68
N GLY A 284 -3.92 -6.29 32.74
CA GLY A 284 -3.69 -6.99 34.01
C GLY A 284 -2.33 -6.67 34.63
N ARG A 285 -1.27 -7.19 34.05
CA ARG A 285 0.12 -7.05 34.53
C ARG A 285 0.86 -5.87 33.90
N LYS A 286 0.32 -5.26 32.88
CA LYS A 286 0.92 -4.18 32.09
C LYS A 286 2.27 -4.54 31.44
N ASN A 287 2.57 -5.83 31.28
CA ASN A 287 3.76 -6.32 30.59
C ASN A 287 3.51 -6.32 29.06
N ILE A 288 3.42 -5.13 28.51
CA ILE A 288 3.27 -4.92 27.07
C ILE A 288 4.58 -4.39 26.48
N CYS A 289 5.06 -5.08 25.46
CA CYS A 289 6.22 -4.66 24.67
C CYS A 289 5.75 -4.37 23.24
N VAL A 290 5.80 -3.12 22.83
CA VAL A 290 5.49 -2.74 21.46
C VAL A 290 6.77 -2.40 20.71
N VAL A 291 6.88 -2.89 19.48
CA VAL A 291 8.01 -2.63 18.59
C VAL A 291 7.48 -1.92 17.36
N GLY A 292 8.13 -0.85 16.98
CA GLY A 292 7.70 -0.11 15.80
C GLY A 292 8.69 0.96 15.39
N ASP A 293 8.41 1.52 14.24
CA ASP A 293 9.14 2.61 13.62
C ASP A 293 8.15 3.66 13.14
N ASP A 294 8.01 4.75 13.87
CA ASP A 294 7.13 5.86 13.51
C ASP A 294 7.48 6.45 12.13
N ASP A 295 8.76 6.40 11.74
CA ASP A 295 9.22 6.84 10.42
C ASP A 295 8.84 5.86 9.28
N GLN A 296 8.31 4.68 9.60
CA GLN A 296 7.79 3.69 8.64
C GLN A 296 6.26 3.53 8.67
N SER A 297 5.52 4.46 9.29
CA SER A 297 4.06 4.49 9.26
C SER A 297 3.56 5.01 7.91
N ILE A 298 3.19 4.10 7.01
CA ILE A 298 2.80 4.38 5.62
C ILE A 298 1.46 3.75 5.21
N TYR A 299 0.64 3.31 6.19
CA TYR A 299 -0.65 2.64 5.94
C TYR A 299 -1.85 3.41 6.52
N ARG A 300 -1.76 4.73 6.63
CA ARG A 300 -2.88 5.60 7.06
C ARG A 300 -4.13 5.36 6.20
N PHE A 301 -3.95 5.18 4.90
CA PHE A 301 -5.04 4.87 3.97
C PHE A 301 -5.74 3.52 4.24
N ARG A 302 -5.16 2.66 5.09
CA ARG A 302 -5.76 1.41 5.59
C ARG A 302 -6.23 1.52 7.04
N GLY A 303 -6.36 2.72 7.59
CA GLY A 303 -6.82 2.97 8.94
C GLY A 303 -5.74 2.94 10.02
N ALA A 304 -4.46 2.78 9.67
CA ALA A 304 -3.37 2.90 10.63
C ALA A 304 -3.35 4.27 11.29
N ASN A 305 -3.11 4.29 12.61
CA ASN A 305 -3.04 5.51 13.39
C ASN A 305 -1.67 5.64 14.08
N ILE A 306 -0.83 6.51 13.53
CA ILE A 306 0.51 6.77 14.06
C ILE A 306 0.49 7.26 15.53
N GLU A 307 -0.60 7.92 15.96
CA GLU A 307 -0.72 8.40 17.34
C GLU A 307 -0.63 7.28 18.38
N ASN A 308 -0.96 6.03 18.01
CA ASN A 308 -0.82 4.89 18.89
C ASN A 308 0.62 4.70 19.38
N ILE A 309 1.61 4.83 18.49
CA ILE A 309 3.02 4.73 18.88
C ILE A 309 3.55 6.04 19.46
N LEU A 310 3.12 7.19 18.92
CA LEU A 310 3.58 8.49 19.40
C LEU A 310 3.17 8.79 20.84
N SER A 311 1.96 8.36 21.23
CA SER A 311 1.39 8.62 22.56
C SER A 311 1.56 7.46 23.56
N PHE A 312 2.34 6.42 23.23
CA PHE A 312 2.47 5.21 24.05
C PHE A 312 2.84 5.50 25.53
N GLU A 313 3.82 6.38 25.77
CA GLU A 313 4.25 6.74 27.12
C GLU A 313 3.18 7.50 27.91
N LYS A 314 2.28 8.21 27.23
CA LYS A 314 1.13 8.88 27.85
C LYS A 314 0.03 7.88 28.23
N GLN A 315 -0.12 6.82 27.44
CA GLN A 315 -1.14 5.78 27.64
C GLN A 315 -0.73 4.80 28.75
N TYR A 316 0.56 4.51 28.85
CA TYR A 316 1.11 3.57 29.83
C TYR A 316 2.06 4.30 30.80
N ALA A 317 1.55 4.62 31.99
CA ALA A 317 2.37 5.25 33.03
C ALA A 317 3.56 4.36 33.38
N GLY A 318 4.75 4.94 33.45
CA GLY A 318 6.00 4.22 33.72
C GLY A 318 6.59 3.47 32.52
N ALA A 319 6.06 3.70 31.32
CA ALA A 319 6.63 3.10 30.12
C ALA A 319 8.09 3.49 29.91
N ARG A 320 8.91 2.49 29.60
CA ARG A 320 10.30 2.69 29.16
C ARG A 320 10.35 2.76 27.64
N THR A 321 11.21 3.63 27.10
CA THR A 321 11.47 3.72 25.65
C THR A 321 12.93 3.41 25.38
N ILE A 322 13.19 2.39 24.56
CA ILE A 322 14.54 2.05 24.11
C ILE A 322 14.60 2.29 22.60
N ARG A 323 15.62 3.06 22.15
CA ARG A 323 15.85 3.34 20.73
C ARG A 323 16.88 2.38 20.16
N LEU A 324 16.49 1.68 19.08
CA LEU A 324 17.37 0.82 18.31
C LEU A 324 17.78 1.59 17.04
N GLU A 325 18.91 2.28 17.10
CA GLU A 325 19.38 3.20 16.06
C GLU A 325 20.52 2.61 15.20
N GLN A 326 21.19 1.56 15.68
CA GLN A 326 22.22 0.88 14.89
C GLN A 326 21.55 0.06 13.78
N ASN A 327 21.92 0.39 12.55
CA ASN A 327 21.43 -0.28 11.34
C ASN A 327 22.47 -1.32 10.87
N TYR A 328 22.01 -2.51 10.55
CA TYR A 328 22.83 -3.64 10.08
C TYR A 328 22.62 -3.92 8.58
N ARG A 329 21.82 -3.11 7.91
CA ARG A 329 21.43 -3.33 6.52
C ARG A 329 22.24 -2.47 5.56
N SER A 330 22.21 -1.16 5.77
CA SER A 330 22.64 -0.14 4.81
C SER A 330 24.02 0.43 5.15
N THR A 331 24.67 1.05 4.18
CA THR A 331 25.85 1.88 4.37
C THR A 331 25.52 3.27 4.89
N GLN A 332 26.49 3.98 5.47
CA GLN A 332 26.27 5.24 6.17
C GLN A 332 25.73 6.35 5.26
N ASN A 333 26.25 6.49 4.03
CA ASN A 333 25.77 7.52 3.10
C ASN A 333 24.27 7.38 2.78
N ILE A 334 23.76 6.16 2.65
CA ILE A 334 22.33 5.90 2.45
C ILE A 334 21.54 6.32 3.68
N LEU A 335 22.04 5.99 4.88
CA LEU A 335 21.38 6.35 6.14
C LEU A 335 21.37 7.86 6.38
N ASP A 336 22.47 8.55 6.08
CA ASP A 336 22.56 10.00 6.25
C ASP A 336 21.57 10.72 5.32
N ALA A 337 21.47 10.27 4.07
CA ALA A 337 20.47 10.77 3.13
C ALA A 337 19.04 10.52 3.64
N ALA A 338 18.73 9.31 4.10
CA ALA A 338 17.42 8.96 4.64
C ALA A 338 17.09 9.74 5.94
N ASN A 339 18.06 9.87 6.85
CA ASN A 339 17.92 10.66 8.08
C ASN A 339 17.67 12.15 7.77
N ALA A 340 18.34 12.68 6.75
CA ALA A 340 18.19 14.09 6.35
C ALA A 340 16.77 14.35 5.82
N VAL A 341 16.23 13.47 4.98
CA VAL A 341 14.87 13.58 4.45
C VAL A 341 13.85 13.49 5.59
N ILE A 342 13.90 12.43 6.41
CA ILE A 342 12.86 12.19 7.42
C ILE A 342 12.87 13.22 8.57
N ARG A 343 13.99 13.93 8.78
CA ARG A 343 14.13 14.97 9.81
C ARG A 343 13.15 16.14 9.62
N HIS A 344 12.66 16.36 8.40
CA HIS A 344 11.71 17.42 8.09
C HIS A 344 10.27 17.11 8.58
N ASN A 345 9.98 15.89 9.00
CA ASN A 345 8.72 15.56 9.65
C ASN A 345 8.72 16.04 11.10
N VAL A 346 7.62 16.66 11.53
CA VAL A 346 7.42 17.15 12.90
C VAL A 346 6.79 16.05 13.78
N GLY A 347 5.82 15.31 13.25
CA GLY A 347 5.12 14.22 13.95
C GLY A 347 5.96 12.96 14.09
N ARG A 348 7.07 13.01 14.87
CA ARG A 348 7.96 11.87 15.10
C ARG A 348 8.61 11.88 16.49
N LYS A 349 8.99 10.68 16.98
CA LYS A 349 9.70 10.53 18.26
C LYS A 349 11.20 10.85 18.20
N GLY A 350 11.74 11.03 17.03
CA GLY A 350 13.14 11.38 16.80
C GLY A 350 14.11 10.24 17.10
N LYS A 351 14.74 9.74 16.06
CA LYS A 351 15.87 8.80 16.09
C LYS A 351 16.79 9.11 14.91
N THR A 352 18.02 8.67 14.99
CA THR A 352 19.02 8.85 13.94
C THR A 352 19.72 7.52 13.70
N LEU A 353 19.58 6.97 12.48
CA LEU A 353 20.21 5.72 12.12
C LEU A 353 21.72 5.92 11.89
N TRP A 354 22.50 4.98 12.36
CA TRP A 354 23.94 4.90 12.12
C TRP A 354 24.34 3.42 11.90
N THR A 355 25.49 3.17 11.30
CA THR A 355 25.96 1.83 10.99
C THR A 355 27.46 1.67 11.11
N GLU A 356 27.93 0.44 11.30
CA GLU A 356 29.32 0.03 11.19
C GLU A 356 29.68 -0.56 9.81
N ASN A 357 28.73 -0.57 8.86
CA ASN A 357 28.93 -1.12 7.50
C ASN A 357 29.81 -0.20 6.62
N GLY A 358 30.41 0.85 7.19
CA GLY A 358 31.23 1.81 6.46
C GLY A 358 30.40 2.89 5.73
N ALA A 359 31.12 3.84 5.11
CA ALA A 359 30.48 4.97 4.41
C ALA A 359 29.66 4.50 3.19
N GLY A 360 30.18 3.56 2.42
CA GLY A 360 29.58 3.13 1.16
C GLY A 360 29.67 4.16 0.04
N GLU A 361 29.01 3.87 -1.09
CA GLU A 361 28.87 4.82 -2.18
C GLU A 361 27.88 5.94 -1.77
N VAL A 362 28.09 7.15 -2.28
CA VAL A 362 27.12 8.22 -2.14
C VAL A 362 25.87 7.91 -2.96
N VAL A 363 24.74 8.49 -2.58
CA VAL A 363 23.46 8.32 -3.28
C VAL A 363 23.58 8.95 -4.68
N THR A 364 23.31 8.19 -5.72
CA THR A 364 23.27 8.71 -7.08
C THR A 364 21.91 9.32 -7.38
N VAL A 365 21.87 10.60 -7.73
CA VAL A 365 20.67 11.25 -8.27
C VAL A 365 20.87 11.49 -9.76
N LYS A 366 19.94 11.04 -10.60
CA LYS A 366 20.01 11.22 -12.06
C LYS A 366 18.78 11.93 -12.58
N THR A 367 19.00 13.08 -13.23
CA THR A 367 17.97 13.75 -14.01
C THR A 367 18.01 13.26 -15.45
N CYS A 368 16.94 12.66 -15.91
CA CYS A 368 16.73 12.15 -17.26
C CYS A 368 15.92 13.15 -18.10
N PHE A 369 15.85 12.95 -19.41
CA PHE A 369 15.05 13.82 -20.26
C PHE A 369 13.55 13.50 -20.11
N ASN A 370 13.16 12.22 -20.26
CA ASN A 370 11.81 11.73 -20.09
C ASN A 370 11.79 10.35 -19.41
N GLU A 371 10.60 9.73 -19.26
CA GLU A 371 10.40 8.42 -18.66
C GLU A 371 11.10 7.28 -19.40
N GLY A 372 11.18 7.37 -20.74
CA GLY A 372 11.90 6.39 -21.56
C GLY A 372 13.41 6.44 -21.34
N ASP A 373 13.98 7.65 -21.25
CA ASP A 373 15.38 7.87 -20.92
C ASP A 373 15.69 7.40 -19.48
N GLU A 374 14.78 7.68 -18.54
CA GLU A 374 14.87 7.19 -17.16
C GLU A 374 14.90 5.65 -17.11
N ALA A 375 13.96 4.99 -17.80
CA ALA A 375 13.87 3.53 -17.84
C ALA A 375 15.13 2.90 -18.47
N ASN A 376 15.61 3.47 -19.58
CA ASN A 376 16.83 3.01 -20.25
C ASN A 376 18.08 3.21 -19.35
N TYR A 377 18.17 4.32 -18.63
CA TYR A 377 19.24 4.55 -17.67
C TYR A 377 19.25 3.49 -16.57
N VAL A 378 18.09 3.22 -15.96
CA VAL A 378 17.94 2.20 -14.91
C VAL A 378 18.37 0.81 -15.42
N VAL A 379 17.84 0.38 -16.56
CA VAL A 379 18.19 -0.91 -17.18
C VAL A 379 19.67 -0.97 -17.51
N GLY A 380 20.25 0.10 -18.05
CA GLY A 380 21.67 0.21 -18.36
C GLY A 380 22.55 0.03 -17.10
N GLN A 381 22.18 0.67 -15.98
CA GLN A 381 22.89 0.50 -14.71
C GLN A 381 22.78 -0.94 -14.17
N ILE A 382 21.60 -1.55 -14.24
CA ILE A 382 21.39 -2.94 -13.84
C ILE A 382 22.21 -3.91 -14.69
N MET A 383 22.30 -3.69 -16.00
CA MET A 383 23.17 -4.47 -16.89
C MET A 383 24.66 -4.29 -16.55
N MET A 384 25.07 -3.08 -16.17
CA MET A 384 26.44 -2.84 -15.69
C MET A 384 26.72 -3.57 -14.37
N ASN A 385 25.75 -3.56 -13.43
CA ASN A 385 25.85 -4.33 -12.20
C ASN A 385 26.03 -5.83 -12.50
N TYR A 386 25.23 -6.38 -13.41
CA TYR A 386 25.32 -7.78 -13.83
C TYR A 386 26.68 -8.13 -14.44
N ARG A 387 27.22 -7.27 -15.28
CA ARG A 387 28.58 -7.45 -15.86
C ARG A 387 29.68 -7.43 -14.80
N ARG A 388 29.43 -6.79 -13.64
CA ARG A 388 30.33 -6.77 -12.47
C ARG A 388 30.11 -7.94 -11.52
N GLY A 389 29.23 -8.91 -11.87
CA GLY A 389 28.96 -10.12 -11.10
C GLY A 389 27.81 -9.99 -10.09
N VAL A 390 27.05 -8.89 -10.09
CA VAL A 390 25.84 -8.73 -9.26
C VAL A 390 24.69 -9.48 -9.93
N ASN A 391 23.96 -10.33 -9.19
CA ASN A 391 22.82 -11.06 -9.75
C ASN A 391 21.66 -10.12 -10.10
N TRP A 392 20.81 -10.53 -11.05
CA TRP A 392 19.60 -9.79 -11.38
C TRP A 392 18.71 -9.57 -10.16
N LYS A 393 18.53 -10.61 -9.31
CA LYS A 393 17.71 -10.59 -8.10
C LYS A 393 18.16 -9.60 -7.02
N ASP A 394 19.41 -9.15 -7.10
CA ASP A 394 20.00 -8.21 -6.15
C ASP A 394 19.63 -6.74 -6.46
N ASN A 395 18.91 -6.52 -7.56
CA ASN A 395 18.45 -5.21 -7.99
C ASN A 395 16.93 -5.10 -7.85
N ALA A 396 16.45 -3.96 -7.34
CA ALA A 396 15.03 -3.63 -7.26
C ALA A 396 14.76 -2.23 -7.82
N VAL A 397 13.61 -2.08 -8.48
CA VAL A 397 13.11 -0.79 -8.98
C VAL A 397 11.81 -0.46 -8.29
N LEU A 398 11.78 0.67 -7.59
CA LEU A 398 10.66 1.12 -6.79
C LEU A 398 10.00 2.34 -7.45
N TYR A 399 8.69 2.31 -7.57
CA TYR A 399 7.89 3.41 -8.13
C TYR A 399 6.71 3.75 -7.24
N ARG A 400 6.16 4.96 -7.40
CA ARG A 400 5.02 5.44 -6.60
C ARG A 400 3.69 4.87 -7.07
N MET A 401 3.48 4.82 -8.37
CA MET A 401 2.24 4.40 -9.03
C MET A 401 2.47 3.24 -9.98
N ASN A 402 1.51 2.32 -10.04
CA ASN A 402 1.58 1.16 -10.92
C ASN A 402 1.70 1.53 -12.42
N ALA A 403 1.14 2.66 -12.84
CA ALA A 403 1.25 3.13 -14.22
C ALA A 403 2.71 3.34 -14.66
N GLN A 404 3.59 3.75 -13.75
CA GLN A 404 5.02 3.95 -14.05
C GLN A 404 5.74 2.66 -14.50
N SER A 405 5.21 1.48 -14.17
CA SER A 405 5.85 0.22 -14.59
C SER A 405 5.87 0.02 -16.10
N ASN A 406 4.94 0.65 -16.82
CA ASN A 406 4.80 0.47 -18.28
C ASN A 406 6.11 0.80 -19.02
N ALA A 407 6.65 2.01 -18.85
CA ALA A 407 7.91 2.42 -19.48
C ALA A 407 9.11 1.55 -19.03
N LEU A 408 9.14 1.16 -17.75
CA LEU A 408 10.17 0.26 -17.21
C LEU A 408 10.07 -1.13 -17.87
N GLU A 409 8.89 -1.74 -17.87
CA GLU A 409 8.66 -3.05 -18.45
C GLU A 409 9.09 -3.09 -19.93
N TYR A 410 8.75 -2.03 -20.69
CA TYR A 410 9.18 -1.90 -22.08
C TYR A 410 10.71 -1.89 -22.21
N ALA A 411 11.42 -1.10 -21.38
CA ALA A 411 12.87 -1.04 -21.41
C ALA A 411 13.53 -2.36 -20.98
N PHE A 412 13.00 -3.03 -19.95
CA PHE A 412 13.49 -4.35 -19.50
C PHE A 412 13.37 -5.40 -20.59
N LYS A 413 12.23 -5.47 -21.27
CA LYS A 413 11.99 -6.43 -22.38
C LYS A 413 12.87 -6.14 -23.57
N ARG A 414 12.95 -4.89 -24.01
CA ARG A 414 13.76 -4.49 -25.15
C ARG A 414 15.24 -4.86 -24.96
N ASN A 415 15.73 -4.83 -23.74
CA ASN A 415 17.11 -5.16 -23.40
C ASN A 415 17.32 -6.63 -22.95
N GLY A 416 16.26 -7.45 -22.96
CA GLY A 416 16.33 -8.87 -22.58
C GLY A 416 16.70 -9.09 -21.09
N VAL A 417 16.40 -8.14 -20.20
CA VAL A 417 16.67 -8.24 -18.76
C VAL A 417 15.48 -8.89 -18.07
N PRO A 418 15.66 -10.05 -17.38
CA PRO A 418 14.56 -10.74 -16.72
C PRO A 418 14.07 -9.94 -15.51
N TYR A 419 12.75 -9.81 -15.36
CA TYR A 419 12.13 -9.10 -14.24
C TYR A 419 10.85 -9.78 -13.77
N LYS A 420 10.44 -9.46 -12.54
CA LYS A 420 9.13 -9.81 -11.97
C LYS A 420 8.52 -8.60 -11.27
N ILE A 421 7.18 -8.58 -11.22
CA ILE A 421 6.44 -7.55 -10.50
C ILE A 421 5.87 -8.13 -9.20
N ILE A 422 6.15 -7.48 -8.07
CA ILE A 422 5.58 -7.85 -6.77
C ILE A 422 4.39 -6.93 -6.45
N GLY A 423 3.28 -7.54 -6.03
CA GLY A 423 2.07 -6.81 -5.66
C GLY A 423 1.24 -6.30 -6.83
N GLY A 424 1.51 -6.80 -8.03
CA GLY A 424 0.78 -6.44 -9.24
C GLY A 424 0.96 -7.47 -10.35
N THR A 425 0.25 -7.24 -11.45
CA THR A 425 0.42 -7.97 -12.71
C THR A 425 1.15 -7.09 -13.71
N LYS A 426 1.80 -7.70 -14.72
CA LYS A 426 2.42 -6.96 -15.82
C LYS A 426 1.40 -6.05 -16.48
N PHE A 427 1.83 -4.91 -17.02
CA PHE A 427 0.93 -3.86 -17.48
C PHE A 427 -0.14 -4.37 -18.46
N PHE A 428 0.28 -5.04 -19.52
CA PHE A 428 -0.65 -5.56 -20.53
C PHE A 428 -1.46 -6.78 -20.08
N ASP A 429 -1.12 -7.38 -18.93
CA ASP A 429 -1.89 -8.48 -18.32
C ASP A 429 -2.98 -8.02 -17.37
N ARG A 430 -3.00 -6.74 -17.01
CA ARG A 430 -4.03 -6.17 -16.14
C ARG A 430 -5.40 -6.25 -16.78
N ALA A 431 -6.40 -6.62 -15.98
CA ALA A 431 -7.76 -6.88 -16.47
C ALA A 431 -8.35 -5.69 -17.25
N GLU A 432 -8.21 -4.47 -16.71
CA GLU A 432 -8.69 -3.24 -17.31
C GLU A 432 -7.97 -2.87 -18.60
N VAL A 433 -6.67 -3.14 -18.68
CA VAL A 433 -5.88 -2.94 -19.90
C VAL A 433 -6.31 -3.95 -20.97
N LYS A 434 -6.47 -5.22 -20.60
CA LYS A 434 -7.00 -6.27 -21.49
C LYS A 434 -8.42 -5.96 -21.98
N ASP A 435 -9.26 -5.36 -21.15
CA ASP A 435 -10.61 -4.95 -21.53
C ASP A 435 -10.55 -3.86 -22.60
N MET A 436 -9.72 -2.83 -22.40
CA MET A 436 -9.59 -1.75 -23.38
C MET A 436 -8.93 -2.22 -24.68
N LEU A 437 -7.91 -3.08 -24.60
CA LEU A 437 -7.33 -3.72 -25.78
C LEU A 437 -8.37 -4.56 -26.54
N ALA A 438 -9.24 -5.27 -25.82
CA ALA A 438 -10.31 -6.05 -26.44
C ALA A 438 -11.32 -5.15 -27.17
N TYR A 439 -11.64 -3.95 -26.64
CA TYR A 439 -12.42 -2.95 -27.41
C TYR A 439 -11.71 -2.55 -28.70
N LEU A 440 -10.44 -2.18 -28.61
CA LEU A 440 -9.65 -1.80 -29.79
C LEU A 440 -9.56 -2.94 -30.81
N CYS A 441 -9.36 -4.18 -30.35
CA CYS A 441 -9.32 -5.36 -31.23
C CYS A 441 -10.65 -5.58 -31.94
N VAL A 442 -11.80 -5.49 -31.25
CA VAL A 442 -13.13 -5.68 -31.87
C VAL A 442 -13.46 -4.56 -32.84
N ILE A 443 -13.03 -3.33 -32.55
CA ILE A 443 -13.15 -2.19 -33.49
C ILE A 443 -12.33 -2.45 -34.75
N ASN A 444 -11.10 -2.90 -34.61
CA ASN A 444 -10.21 -3.22 -35.72
C ASN A 444 -10.70 -4.46 -36.50
N ASN A 445 -11.07 -5.51 -35.77
CA ASN A 445 -11.54 -6.78 -36.34
C ASN A 445 -12.85 -7.24 -35.69
N PRO A 446 -14.02 -6.92 -36.33
CA PRO A 446 -15.33 -7.31 -35.76
C PRO A 446 -15.63 -8.82 -35.74
N THR A 447 -14.77 -9.64 -36.36
CA THR A 447 -14.93 -11.10 -36.37
C THR A 447 -14.18 -11.78 -35.21
N ASP A 448 -13.55 -11.00 -34.30
CA ASP A 448 -12.91 -11.52 -33.11
C ASP A 448 -13.93 -11.82 -32.01
N ASP A 449 -14.56 -12.97 -32.11
CA ASP A 449 -15.62 -13.43 -31.20
C ASP A 449 -15.14 -13.57 -29.75
N LEU A 450 -13.86 -13.94 -29.54
CA LEU A 450 -13.30 -14.09 -28.21
C LEU A 450 -13.27 -12.76 -27.46
N ARG A 451 -12.75 -11.72 -28.10
CA ARG A 451 -12.66 -10.38 -27.52
C ARG A 451 -14.02 -9.68 -27.46
N LEU A 452 -14.90 -9.96 -28.41
CA LEU A 452 -16.28 -9.51 -28.40
C LEU A 452 -17.03 -10.02 -27.15
N ARG A 453 -16.91 -11.31 -26.84
CA ARG A 453 -17.52 -11.91 -25.64
C ARG A 453 -16.97 -11.31 -24.35
N ARG A 454 -15.71 -10.90 -24.33
CA ARG A 454 -15.09 -10.25 -23.20
C ARG A 454 -15.73 -8.88 -22.90
N ILE A 455 -15.98 -8.05 -23.89
CA ILE A 455 -16.39 -6.65 -23.69
C ILE A 455 -17.89 -6.41 -23.73
N VAL A 456 -18.69 -7.32 -24.28
CA VAL A 456 -20.12 -7.10 -24.54
C VAL A 456 -20.89 -6.67 -23.29
N ASN A 457 -20.51 -7.15 -22.11
CA ASN A 457 -21.11 -6.81 -20.83
C ASN A 457 -20.14 -6.12 -19.86
N VAL A 458 -19.08 -5.52 -20.34
CA VAL A 458 -18.09 -4.75 -19.55
C VAL A 458 -17.90 -3.38 -20.21
N PRO A 459 -18.44 -2.29 -19.63
CA PRO A 459 -19.33 -2.18 -18.45
C PRO A 459 -20.63 -2.97 -18.54
N ALA A 460 -21.26 -3.18 -17.38
CA ALA A 460 -22.49 -3.99 -17.31
C ALA A 460 -23.63 -3.40 -18.17
N ARG A 461 -24.07 -4.15 -19.19
CA ARG A 461 -25.16 -3.80 -20.11
C ARG A 461 -26.39 -4.70 -19.95
N LYS A 462 -26.37 -5.54 -18.92
CA LYS A 462 -27.43 -6.56 -18.69
C LYS A 462 -27.53 -7.58 -19.85
N ILE A 463 -26.40 -7.90 -20.46
CA ILE A 463 -26.24 -8.94 -21.44
C ILE A 463 -25.52 -10.11 -20.77
N GLY A 464 -26.28 -11.15 -20.40
CA GLY A 464 -25.74 -12.30 -19.67
C GLY A 464 -25.05 -13.32 -20.56
N ALA A 465 -24.23 -14.20 -19.96
CA ALA A 465 -23.53 -15.28 -20.65
C ALA A 465 -24.49 -16.18 -21.44
N ALA A 466 -25.65 -16.53 -20.86
CA ALA A 466 -26.66 -17.34 -21.53
C ALA A 466 -27.21 -16.71 -22.82
N THR A 467 -27.29 -15.37 -22.91
CA THR A 467 -27.68 -14.67 -24.15
C THR A 467 -26.58 -14.81 -25.19
N MET A 468 -25.32 -14.65 -24.79
CA MET A 468 -24.18 -14.80 -25.69
C MET A 468 -24.00 -16.24 -26.17
N ASP A 469 -24.29 -17.22 -25.34
CA ASP A 469 -24.25 -18.64 -25.72
C ASP A 469 -25.31 -18.97 -26.79
N LYS A 470 -26.55 -18.44 -26.63
CA LYS A 470 -27.60 -18.57 -27.66
C LYS A 470 -27.17 -17.90 -28.97
N ALA A 471 -26.57 -16.69 -28.90
CA ALA A 471 -26.08 -16.00 -30.08
C ALA A 471 -24.96 -16.78 -30.79
N GLN A 472 -24.08 -17.43 -30.00
CA GLN A 472 -23.01 -18.28 -30.56
C GLN A 472 -23.54 -19.52 -31.27
N VAL A 473 -24.58 -20.16 -30.75
CA VAL A 473 -25.23 -21.29 -31.41
C VAL A 473 -25.77 -20.87 -32.76
N ILE A 474 -26.48 -19.74 -32.81
CA ILE A 474 -27.03 -19.17 -34.10
C ILE A 474 -25.90 -18.84 -35.06
N ALA A 475 -24.82 -18.20 -34.60
CA ALA A 475 -23.66 -17.86 -35.41
C ALA A 475 -23.05 -19.11 -36.03
N THR A 476 -22.97 -20.21 -35.30
CA THR A 476 -22.44 -21.48 -35.79
C THR A 476 -23.41 -22.14 -36.79
N GLU A 477 -24.70 -22.16 -36.51
CA GLU A 477 -25.74 -22.78 -37.38
C GLU A 477 -25.88 -22.04 -38.70
N GLU A 478 -25.80 -20.69 -38.67
CA GLU A 478 -25.93 -19.88 -39.89
C GLU A 478 -24.57 -19.58 -40.56
N SER A 479 -23.46 -20.03 -40.01
CA SER A 479 -22.11 -19.72 -40.48
C SER A 479 -21.85 -18.21 -40.59
N LEU A 480 -22.37 -17.42 -39.65
CA LEU A 480 -22.20 -15.97 -39.57
C LEU A 480 -21.23 -15.58 -38.48
N PRO A 481 -20.51 -14.45 -38.60
CA PRO A 481 -19.79 -13.84 -37.49
C PRO A 481 -20.73 -13.51 -36.34
N LEU A 482 -20.30 -13.73 -35.08
CA LEU A 482 -21.11 -13.44 -33.91
C LEU A 482 -21.61 -11.99 -33.88
N MET A 483 -20.79 -11.03 -34.25
CA MET A 483 -21.16 -9.60 -34.33
C MET A 483 -22.37 -9.38 -35.28
N GLU A 484 -22.45 -10.12 -36.39
CA GLU A 484 -23.57 -10.01 -37.33
C GLU A 484 -24.88 -10.57 -36.73
N VAL A 485 -24.79 -11.68 -36.00
CA VAL A 485 -25.94 -12.22 -35.27
C VAL A 485 -26.42 -11.22 -34.21
N LEU A 486 -25.49 -10.54 -33.49
CA LEU A 486 -25.87 -9.52 -32.50
C LEU A 486 -26.54 -8.30 -33.17
N ARG A 487 -26.10 -7.86 -34.36
CA ARG A 487 -26.76 -6.79 -35.17
C ARG A 487 -28.18 -7.16 -35.52
N ARG A 488 -28.38 -8.39 -35.89
CA ARG A 488 -29.67 -8.94 -36.35
C ARG A 488 -30.45 -9.64 -35.22
N ALA A 489 -30.13 -9.34 -33.95
CA ALA A 489 -30.71 -10.01 -32.78
C ALA A 489 -32.25 -9.96 -32.73
N GLY A 490 -32.86 -8.93 -33.36
CA GLY A 490 -34.31 -8.81 -33.49
C GLY A 490 -34.97 -9.88 -34.40
N ASP A 491 -34.21 -10.44 -35.33
CA ASP A 491 -34.70 -11.46 -36.29
C ASP A 491 -34.77 -12.84 -35.64
N TYR A 492 -34.08 -13.06 -34.49
CA TYR A 492 -33.99 -14.34 -33.84
C TYR A 492 -34.87 -14.40 -32.58
N PRO A 493 -35.90 -15.33 -32.57
CA PRO A 493 -36.79 -15.46 -31.45
C PRO A 493 -36.06 -15.68 -30.08
N GLN A 494 -34.93 -16.42 -30.11
CA GLN A 494 -34.13 -16.76 -28.93
C GLN A 494 -33.42 -15.54 -28.30
N LEU A 495 -33.19 -14.47 -29.08
CA LEU A 495 -32.50 -13.25 -28.67
C LEU A 495 -33.45 -12.06 -28.49
N LYS A 496 -34.72 -12.19 -28.85
CA LYS A 496 -35.71 -11.11 -28.89
C LYS A 496 -35.80 -10.30 -27.59
N ALA A 497 -35.73 -10.98 -26.45
CA ALA A 497 -35.77 -10.33 -25.14
C ALA A 497 -34.56 -9.39 -24.86
N SER A 498 -33.42 -9.64 -25.51
CA SER A 498 -32.19 -8.86 -25.37
C SER A 498 -31.85 -8.07 -26.62
N ALA A 499 -32.64 -8.13 -27.67
CA ALA A 499 -32.34 -7.57 -28.98
C ALA A 499 -31.98 -6.08 -28.93
N GLY A 500 -32.75 -5.27 -28.19
CA GLY A 500 -32.45 -3.83 -28.08
C GLY A 500 -31.12 -3.51 -27.44
N LYS A 501 -30.65 -4.34 -26.49
CA LYS A 501 -29.34 -4.16 -25.85
C LYS A 501 -28.21 -4.60 -26.77
N LEU A 502 -28.41 -5.69 -27.48
CA LEU A 502 -27.43 -6.25 -28.42
C LEU A 502 -27.24 -5.32 -29.61
N THR A 503 -28.32 -4.80 -30.20
CA THR A 503 -28.25 -3.84 -31.31
C THR A 503 -27.67 -2.49 -30.87
N ALA A 504 -27.98 -2.02 -29.66
CA ALA A 504 -27.36 -0.80 -29.12
C ALA A 504 -25.85 -0.97 -28.93
N PHE A 505 -25.40 -2.12 -28.46
CA PHE A 505 -23.98 -2.41 -28.31
C PHE A 505 -23.27 -2.47 -29.67
N THR A 506 -23.82 -3.19 -30.68
CA THR A 506 -23.21 -3.26 -31.99
C THR A 506 -23.20 -1.91 -32.70
N ALA A 507 -24.27 -1.11 -32.56
CA ALA A 507 -24.31 0.26 -33.11
C ALA A 507 -23.22 1.15 -32.50
N MET A 508 -22.93 1.00 -31.18
CA MET A 508 -21.86 1.71 -30.51
C MET A 508 -20.48 1.32 -31.08
N ILE A 509 -20.23 0.03 -31.31
CA ILE A 509 -18.98 -0.45 -31.92
C ILE A 509 -18.84 0.06 -33.36
N ASP A 510 -19.92 0.01 -34.14
CA ASP A 510 -19.92 0.51 -35.53
C ASP A 510 -19.71 2.02 -35.60
N GLU A 511 -20.21 2.78 -34.64
CA GLU A 511 -19.94 4.22 -34.48
C GLU A 511 -18.45 4.46 -34.21
N MET A 512 -17.88 3.78 -33.20
CA MET A 512 -16.46 3.89 -32.88
C MET A 512 -15.59 3.54 -34.10
N ARG A 513 -15.95 2.51 -34.80
CA ARG A 513 -15.21 2.08 -36.01
C ARG A 513 -15.17 3.14 -37.10
N ARG A 514 -16.27 3.86 -37.32
CA ARG A 514 -16.31 4.97 -38.27
C ARG A 514 -15.44 6.16 -37.87
N GLN A 515 -15.28 6.38 -36.52
CA GLN A 515 -14.46 7.48 -36.04
C GLN A 515 -12.97 7.15 -36.02
N ALA A 516 -12.60 5.88 -36.16
CA ALA A 516 -11.19 5.45 -36.12
C ALA A 516 -10.30 6.06 -37.19
N ASP A 517 -10.86 6.34 -38.38
CA ASP A 517 -10.14 6.94 -39.51
C ASP A 517 -10.12 8.48 -39.44
N ASP A 518 -11.00 9.09 -38.65
CA ASP A 518 -11.19 10.54 -38.58
C ASP A 518 -10.40 11.21 -37.47
N MET A 519 -9.87 10.44 -36.51
CA MET A 519 -9.18 10.91 -35.28
C MET A 519 -7.73 10.40 -35.27
N GLY A 520 -6.84 11.16 -34.59
CA GLY A 520 -5.54 10.66 -34.21
C GLY A 520 -5.68 9.50 -33.22
N LEU A 521 -4.75 8.53 -33.26
CA LEU A 521 -4.89 7.27 -32.54
C LEU A 521 -5.05 7.45 -30.99
N VAL A 522 -4.35 8.41 -30.39
CA VAL A 522 -4.51 8.75 -28.96
C VAL A 522 -5.89 9.34 -28.68
N GLU A 523 -6.32 10.32 -29.48
CA GLU A 523 -7.64 10.94 -29.37
C GLU A 523 -8.76 9.92 -29.56
N PHE A 524 -8.58 9.03 -30.53
CA PHE A 524 -9.49 7.91 -30.78
C PHE A 524 -9.59 6.97 -29.58
N TYR A 525 -8.46 6.61 -28.95
CA TYR A 525 -8.46 5.79 -27.75
C TYR A 525 -9.22 6.46 -26.60
N GLU A 526 -8.96 7.75 -26.35
CA GLU A 526 -9.71 8.51 -25.32
C GLU A 526 -11.22 8.57 -25.61
N TYR A 527 -11.58 8.68 -26.89
CA TYR A 527 -12.97 8.61 -27.33
C TYR A 527 -13.59 7.25 -27.02
N VAL A 528 -12.90 6.14 -27.31
CA VAL A 528 -13.35 4.77 -26.98
C VAL A 528 -13.53 4.61 -25.47
N CYS A 529 -12.61 5.08 -24.65
CA CYS A 529 -12.70 5.05 -23.19
C CYS A 529 -13.98 5.70 -22.66
N ARG A 530 -14.31 6.88 -23.17
CA ARG A 530 -15.52 7.63 -22.80
C ARG A 530 -16.78 6.98 -23.35
N ARG A 531 -16.79 6.68 -24.66
CA ARG A 531 -17.98 6.20 -25.38
C ARG A 531 -18.41 4.79 -24.96
N SER A 532 -17.46 3.92 -24.58
CA SER A 532 -17.75 2.61 -24.01
C SER A 532 -18.42 2.68 -22.64
N GLY A 533 -18.27 3.80 -21.91
CA GLY A 533 -18.67 3.96 -20.52
C GLY A 533 -17.69 3.35 -19.52
N TYR A 534 -16.52 2.86 -19.96
CA TYR A 534 -15.56 2.16 -19.10
C TYR A 534 -14.96 3.10 -18.04
N VAL A 535 -14.53 4.28 -18.47
CA VAL A 535 -14.01 5.31 -17.54
C VAL A 535 -15.10 5.75 -16.57
N GLY A 536 -16.33 6.00 -17.01
CA GLY A 536 -17.45 6.33 -16.15
C GLY A 536 -17.70 5.25 -15.08
N MET A 537 -17.66 3.98 -15.46
CA MET A 537 -17.80 2.85 -14.53
C MET A 537 -16.74 2.85 -13.42
N LEU A 538 -15.48 3.17 -13.75
CA LEU A 538 -14.39 3.23 -12.76
C LEU A 538 -14.50 4.47 -11.87
N GLN A 539 -14.90 5.62 -12.43
CA GLN A 539 -15.09 6.87 -11.68
C GLN A 539 -16.25 6.78 -10.68
N GLU A 540 -17.35 6.13 -11.06
CA GLU A 540 -18.52 5.94 -10.17
C GLU A 540 -18.19 5.12 -8.91
N LYS A 541 -17.26 4.17 -9.00
CA LYS A 541 -16.85 3.33 -7.86
C LYS A 541 -16.03 4.06 -6.82
N ASN A 542 -15.26 5.05 -7.20
CA ASN A 542 -14.43 5.96 -6.40
C ASN A 542 -13.62 5.33 -5.24
N ASP A 543 -13.37 4.01 -5.28
CA ASP A 543 -12.49 3.31 -4.38
C ASP A 543 -11.02 3.35 -4.87
N MET A 544 -10.08 3.01 -4.00
CA MET A 544 -8.66 3.06 -4.30
C MET A 544 -8.26 2.10 -5.44
N GLU A 545 -8.88 0.92 -5.51
CA GLU A 545 -8.65 -0.05 -6.57
C GLU A 545 -9.12 0.47 -7.93
N SER A 546 -10.31 1.06 -7.98
CA SER A 546 -10.87 1.62 -9.23
C SER A 546 -10.08 2.84 -9.70
N ARG A 547 -9.51 3.65 -8.78
CA ARG A 547 -8.60 4.74 -9.15
C ARG A 547 -7.31 4.20 -9.78
N GLY A 548 -6.69 3.18 -9.19
CA GLY A 548 -5.52 2.54 -9.78
C GLY A 548 -5.81 1.88 -11.14
N ARG A 549 -7.00 1.30 -11.31
CA ARG A 549 -7.44 0.79 -12.61
C ARG A 549 -7.69 1.90 -13.63
N LEU A 550 -8.26 3.03 -13.20
CA LEU A 550 -8.43 4.20 -14.05
C LEU A 550 -7.08 4.73 -14.53
N GLU A 551 -6.11 4.88 -13.65
CA GLU A 551 -4.73 5.26 -13.98
C GLU A 551 -4.12 4.31 -15.03
N ASN A 552 -4.35 3.00 -14.92
CA ASN A 552 -3.87 2.02 -15.88
C ASN A 552 -4.56 2.16 -17.25
N VAL A 553 -5.86 2.42 -17.27
CA VAL A 553 -6.61 2.70 -18.51
C VAL A 553 -6.10 3.98 -19.19
N GLU A 554 -5.90 5.03 -18.41
CA GLU A 554 -5.36 6.30 -18.92
C GLU A 554 -3.91 6.15 -19.40
N GLU A 555 -3.09 5.34 -18.73
CA GLU A 555 -1.70 5.10 -19.08
C GLU A 555 -1.54 4.32 -20.40
N LEU A 556 -2.53 3.59 -20.86
CA LEU A 556 -2.48 2.96 -22.19
C LEU A 556 -2.35 4.01 -23.32
N SER A 557 -2.82 5.25 -23.10
CA SER A 557 -2.58 6.37 -24.01
C SER A 557 -1.09 6.69 -24.18
N SER A 558 -0.29 6.54 -23.11
CA SER A 558 1.17 6.72 -23.17
C SER A 558 1.82 5.64 -24.04
N SER A 559 1.35 4.39 -23.99
CA SER A 559 1.82 3.31 -24.84
C SER A 559 1.50 3.59 -26.33
N ILE A 560 0.31 4.10 -26.61
CA ILE A 560 -0.09 4.47 -27.98
C ILE A 560 0.77 5.63 -28.49
N GLN A 561 1.01 6.65 -27.68
CA GLN A 561 1.87 7.77 -28.05
C GLN A 561 3.31 7.33 -28.32
N ALA A 562 3.86 6.46 -27.46
CA ALA A 562 5.19 5.90 -27.65
C ALA A 562 5.30 5.07 -28.94
N PHE A 563 4.26 4.31 -29.27
CA PHE A 563 4.17 3.60 -30.57
C PHE A 563 4.24 4.57 -31.75
N LEU A 564 3.45 5.64 -31.73
CA LEU A 564 3.43 6.65 -32.79
C LEU A 564 4.78 7.35 -32.98
N GLU A 565 5.54 7.55 -31.90
CA GLU A 565 6.88 8.14 -31.94
C GLU A 565 7.92 7.16 -32.49
N ASN A 566 7.77 5.86 -32.18
CA ASN A 566 8.71 4.82 -32.60
C ASN A 566 8.48 4.31 -34.02
N ASP A 567 7.22 4.29 -34.50
CA ASP A 567 6.85 3.85 -35.84
C ASP A 567 5.94 4.89 -36.54
N PRO A 568 6.49 6.07 -36.90
CA PRO A 568 5.71 7.13 -37.55
C PRO A 568 5.26 6.77 -39.00
N GLU A 569 5.82 5.70 -39.57
CA GLU A 569 5.44 5.25 -40.91
C GLU A 569 4.14 4.42 -40.93
N ASN A 570 3.76 3.82 -39.76
CA ASN A 570 2.55 3.00 -39.67
C ASN A 570 1.67 3.42 -38.45
N PRO A 571 1.17 4.67 -38.41
CA PRO A 571 0.44 5.23 -37.28
C PRO A 571 -1.01 4.70 -37.20
N THR A 572 -1.22 3.40 -37.41
CA THR A 572 -2.55 2.77 -37.47
C THR A 572 -2.90 2.00 -36.24
N LEU A 573 -4.20 1.84 -35.96
CA LEU A 573 -4.70 1.00 -34.87
C LEU A 573 -4.20 -0.45 -35.00
N SER A 574 -4.20 -0.98 -36.26
CA SER A 574 -3.69 -2.34 -36.50
C SER A 574 -2.20 -2.46 -36.15
N GLY A 575 -1.38 -1.48 -36.56
CA GLY A 575 0.04 -1.46 -36.22
C GLY A 575 0.31 -1.47 -34.70
N PHE A 576 -0.44 -0.66 -33.96
CA PHE A 576 -0.36 -0.66 -32.49
C PHE A 576 -0.74 -2.02 -31.87
N LEU A 577 -1.84 -2.63 -32.36
CA LEU A 577 -2.29 -3.93 -31.85
C LEU A 577 -1.29 -5.06 -32.18
N ASP A 578 -0.65 -4.99 -33.33
CA ASP A 578 0.41 -5.93 -33.72
C ASP A 578 1.63 -5.79 -32.83
N GLU A 579 2.07 -4.56 -32.52
CA GLU A 579 3.16 -4.31 -31.57
C GLU A 579 2.82 -4.86 -30.18
N VAL A 580 1.61 -4.61 -29.66
CA VAL A 580 1.17 -5.13 -28.37
C VAL A 580 1.14 -6.66 -28.36
N ALA A 581 0.69 -7.30 -29.45
CA ALA A 581 0.66 -8.75 -29.55
C ALA A 581 2.06 -9.36 -29.52
N LEU A 582 3.00 -8.80 -30.29
CA LEU A 582 4.42 -9.23 -30.27
C LEU A 582 5.07 -9.02 -28.91
N TYR A 583 4.73 -7.90 -28.24
CA TYR A 583 5.23 -7.57 -26.92
C TYR A 583 4.76 -8.54 -25.86
N THR A 584 3.49 -8.95 -25.87
CA THR A 584 2.92 -9.90 -24.89
C THR A 584 3.39 -11.33 -25.12
N ASP A 585 3.71 -11.74 -26.34
CA ASP A 585 4.21 -13.08 -26.64
C ASP A 585 5.62 -13.31 -26.04
N LEU A 586 6.46 -12.28 -26.00
CA LEU A 586 7.76 -12.30 -25.32
C LEU A 586 7.64 -12.50 -23.81
N ASP A 587 6.47 -12.28 -23.22
CA ASP A 587 6.19 -12.44 -21.79
C ASP A 587 5.97 -13.88 -21.33
N SER A 588 5.79 -14.83 -22.26
CA SER A 588 5.48 -16.23 -21.97
C SER A 588 6.66 -17.01 -21.33
N GLN A 589 7.87 -16.44 -21.28
CA GLN A 589 9.00 -17.02 -20.56
C GLN A 589 8.87 -16.69 -19.08
N GLU A 590 8.61 -17.70 -18.25
CA GLU A 590 8.65 -17.60 -16.78
C GLU A 590 10.03 -17.08 -16.36
N ALA A 591 10.07 -15.91 -15.72
CA ALA A 591 11.26 -15.39 -15.09
C ALA A 591 11.66 -16.35 -13.96
N GLY A 592 12.82 -17.00 -14.09
CA GLY A 592 13.38 -17.82 -13.01
C GLY A 592 13.60 -17.01 -11.73
N ASP A 593 14.09 -17.65 -10.66
CA ASP A 593 14.35 -17.00 -9.37
C ASP A 593 15.36 -15.83 -9.44
N ASN A 594 16.25 -15.82 -10.44
CA ASN A 594 17.22 -14.75 -10.66
C ASN A 594 16.68 -13.69 -11.64
N CYS A 595 15.88 -12.79 -11.15
CA CYS A 595 15.28 -11.69 -11.94
C CYS A 595 15.20 -10.40 -11.12
N VAL A 596 15.22 -9.24 -11.80
CA VAL A 596 15.06 -7.93 -11.18
C VAL A 596 13.64 -7.79 -10.62
N THR A 597 13.51 -7.19 -9.47
CA THR A 597 12.19 -6.99 -8.84
C THR A 597 11.69 -5.57 -9.06
N LEU A 598 10.52 -5.44 -9.67
CA LEU A 598 9.78 -4.19 -9.84
C LEU A 598 8.59 -4.16 -8.88
N MET A 599 8.39 -3.06 -8.15
CA MET A 599 7.29 -2.95 -7.21
C MET A 599 6.98 -1.50 -6.84
N THR A 600 5.82 -1.27 -6.25
CA THR A 600 5.54 0.02 -5.62
C THR A 600 6.38 0.20 -4.35
N MET A 601 6.66 1.45 -3.98
CA MET A 601 7.38 1.77 -2.74
C MET A 601 6.68 1.19 -1.50
N HIS A 602 5.34 1.14 -1.48
CA HIS A 602 4.58 0.52 -0.40
C HIS A 602 4.83 -0.99 -0.28
N SER A 603 4.89 -1.68 -1.42
CA SER A 603 5.15 -3.12 -1.46
C SER A 603 6.59 -3.48 -1.03
N ALA A 604 7.49 -2.51 -1.05
CA ALA A 604 8.88 -2.70 -0.65
C ALA A 604 9.09 -2.74 0.87
N LYS A 605 8.07 -2.34 1.66
CA LYS A 605 8.15 -2.41 3.13
C LYS A 605 8.42 -3.85 3.59
N GLY A 606 9.42 -4.03 4.45
CA GLY A 606 9.86 -5.36 4.92
C GLY A 606 10.86 -6.08 4.01
N LEU A 607 11.07 -5.60 2.78
CA LEU A 607 12.06 -6.16 1.86
C LEU A 607 13.38 -5.37 1.90
N GLU A 608 14.45 -5.96 1.30
CA GLU A 608 15.74 -5.31 1.23
C GLU A 608 16.57 -5.89 0.07
N PHE A 609 17.35 -5.02 -0.60
CA PHE A 609 18.11 -5.39 -1.79
C PHE A 609 19.49 -4.71 -1.77
N PRO A 610 20.53 -5.36 -2.30
CA PRO A 610 21.84 -4.74 -2.45
C PRO A 610 21.80 -3.42 -3.24
N SER A 611 21.07 -3.38 -4.35
CA SER A 611 20.93 -2.19 -5.20
C SER A 611 19.46 -1.82 -5.40
N VAL A 612 19.10 -0.57 -5.12
CA VAL A 612 17.74 -0.06 -5.23
C VAL A 612 17.72 1.18 -6.13
N PHE A 613 16.78 1.19 -7.05
CA PHE A 613 16.44 2.33 -7.90
C PHE A 613 15.06 2.86 -7.49
N VAL A 614 14.97 4.14 -7.17
CA VAL A 614 13.70 4.83 -6.89
C VAL A 614 13.45 5.79 -8.02
N VAL A 615 12.42 5.52 -8.81
CA VAL A 615 12.15 6.27 -10.05
C VAL A 615 10.97 7.24 -9.88
N GLY A 616 10.97 8.30 -10.71
CA GLY A 616 9.89 9.28 -10.70
C GLY A 616 9.93 10.20 -9.49
N MET A 617 11.12 10.60 -9.04
CA MET A 617 11.31 11.56 -7.94
C MET A 617 10.98 12.98 -8.41
N GLU A 618 9.67 13.28 -8.54
CA GLU A 618 9.16 14.53 -9.12
C GLU A 618 8.00 15.08 -8.30
N ASP A 619 8.00 16.38 -8.02
CA ASP A 619 6.87 17.05 -7.37
C ASP A 619 5.60 16.89 -8.24
N GLY A 620 4.50 16.43 -7.61
CA GLY A 620 3.25 16.09 -8.29
C GLY A 620 3.08 14.59 -8.58
N LEU A 621 4.19 13.85 -8.70
CA LEU A 621 4.21 12.39 -8.80
C LEU A 621 4.62 11.75 -7.47
N PHE A 622 5.79 12.16 -6.96
CA PHE A 622 6.31 11.78 -5.65
C PHE A 622 7.15 12.91 -5.02
N PRO A 623 6.60 13.65 -4.05
CA PRO A 623 5.26 13.50 -3.45
C PRO A 623 4.12 13.78 -4.43
N GLY A 624 2.99 13.09 -4.23
CA GLY A 624 1.80 13.23 -5.05
C GLY A 624 1.11 14.60 -4.90
N ASN A 625 0.29 14.99 -5.88
CA ASN A 625 -0.40 16.29 -5.89
C ASN A 625 -1.23 16.57 -4.63
N ARG A 626 -1.84 15.53 -4.03
CA ARG A 626 -2.64 15.69 -2.80
C ARG A 626 -1.82 16.17 -1.62
N ALA A 627 -0.58 15.71 -1.52
CA ALA A 627 0.32 16.08 -0.43
C ALA A 627 0.79 17.55 -0.51
N MET A 628 0.67 18.21 -1.67
CA MET A 628 1.20 19.56 -1.88
C MET A 628 0.53 20.64 -1.03
N GLY A 629 -0.71 20.43 -0.57
CA GLY A 629 -1.45 21.37 0.27
C GLY A 629 -1.71 20.88 1.70
N GLU A 630 -1.37 19.61 1.99
CA GLU A 630 -1.74 18.95 3.24
C GLU A 630 -0.48 18.49 4.01
N PRO A 631 -0.12 19.15 5.13
CA PRO A 631 1.10 18.79 5.87
C PRO A 631 1.20 17.34 6.32
N GLU A 632 0.09 16.75 6.77
CA GLU A 632 0.06 15.35 7.22
C GLU A 632 0.27 14.36 6.09
N GLU A 633 -0.30 14.62 4.91
CA GLU A 633 -0.08 13.82 3.71
C GLU A 633 1.38 13.95 3.22
N MET A 634 1.96 15.15 3.32
CA MET A 634 3.37 15.37 3.00
C MET A 634 4.30 14.58 3.92
N GLU A 635 3.97 14.52 5.21
CA GLU A 635 4.74 13.71 6.16
C GLU A 635 4.63 12.21 5.86
N GLU A 636 3.47 11.72 5.42
CA GLU A 636 3.31 10.32 5.01
C GLU A 636 4.10 10.00 3.73
N GLU A 637 4.04 10.86 2.72
CA GLU A 637 4.87 10.72 1.50
C GLU A 637 6.37 10.75 1.83
N ARG A 638 6.80 11.57 2.80
CA ARG A 638 8.19 11.60 3.25
C ARG A 638 8.59 10.32 4.00
N ARG A 639 7.70 9.73 4.81
CA ARG A 639 7.92 8.39 5.41
C ARG A 639 8.04 7.33 4.33
N LEU A 640 7.23 7.42 3.27
CA LEU A 640 7.33 6.51 2.13
C LEU A 640 8.66 6.64 1.40
N CYS A 641 9.17 7.88 1.24
CA CYS A 641 10.51 8.12 0.70
C CYS A 641 11.59 7.49 1.59
N TYR A 642 11.52 7.71 2.89
CA TYR A 642 12.42 7.09 3.87
C TYR A 642 12.37 5.56 3.81
N VAL A 643 11.17 4.96 3.71
CA VAL A 643 11.02 3.51 3.53
C VAL A 643 11.72 3.07 2.25
N ALA A 644 11.48 3.72 1.11
CA ALA A 644 12.08 3.36 -0.17
C ALA A 644 13.61 3.42 -0.12
N MET A 645 14.18 4.50 0.41
CA MET A 645 15.64 4.69 0.53
C MET A 645 16.27 3.63 1.43
N THR A 646 15.66 3.30 2.56
CA THR A 646 16.16 2.33 3.53
C THR A 646 15.98 0.87 3.11
N ARG A 647 15.48 0.60 1.90
CA ARG A 647 15.49 -0.77 1.31
C ARG A 647 16.85 -1.12 0.72
N ALA A 648 17.68 -0.12 0.39
CA ALA A 648 19.00 -0.30 -0.18
C ALA A 648 20.02 -0.73 0.89
N LYS A 649 20.85 -1.74 0.55
CA LYS A 649 21.98 -2.17 1.38
C LYS A 649 23.24 -1.41 1.02
N GLU A 650 23.62 -1.42 -0.27
CA GLU A 650 24.91 -0.99 -0.75
C GLU A 650 24.81 0.21 -1.71
N LYS A 651 23.79 0.19 -2.59
CA LYS A 651 23.66 1.20 -3.64
C LYS A 651 22.24 1.72 -3.75
N LEU A 652 22.10 3.05 -3.72
CA LEU A 652 20.84 3.76 -3.91
C LEU A 652 20.96 4.72 -5.07
N THR A 653 20.04 4.60 -6.03
CA THR A 653 19.92 5.50 -7.18
C THR A 653 18.50 6.09 -7.19
N LEU A 654 18.41 7.41 -7.21
CA LEU A 654 17.16 8.16 -7.28
C LEU A 654 17.08 8.82 -8.67
N THR A 655 15.98 8.66 -9.38
CA THR A 655 15.86 9.23 -10.73
C THR A 655 14.64 10.14 -10.86
N ASN A 656 14.75 11.16 -11.71
CA ASN A 656 13.67 12.04 -12.09
C ASN A 656 13.80 12.42 -13.57
N ALA A 657 12.71 12.84 -14.18
CA ALA A 657 12.68 13.30 -15.57
C ALA A 657 12.38 14.82 -15.64
N ARG A 658 12.85 15.49 -16.68
CA ARG A 658 12.52 16.90 -16.95
C ARG A 658 11.12 17.08 -17.49
N GLN A 659 10.63 16.08 -18.18
CA GLN A 659 9.24 15.94 -18.63
C GLN A 659 8.83 14.48 -18.57
N ARG A 660 7.56 14.24 -18.33
CA ARG A 660 7.01 12.89 -18.24
C ARG A 660 5.70 12.81 -18.99
N MET A 661 5.56 11.77 -19.78
CA MET A 661 4.30 11.39 -20.35
C MET A 661 3.56 10.47 -19.37
N LEU A 662 2.43 10.94 -18.87
CA LEU A 662 1.51 10.17 -18.08
C LEU A 662 0.10 10.36 -18.65
N PHE A 663 -0.63 9.26 -18.79
CA PHE A 663 -2.00 9.29 -19.27
C PHE A 663 -2.15 9.97 -20.67
N GLY A 664 -1.15 9.71 -21.53
CA GLY A 664 -1.10 10.25 -22.90
C GLY A 664 -0.75 11.74 -23.00
N ARG A 665 -0.37 12.39 -21.90
CA ARG A 665 -0.02 13.82 -21.88
C ARG A 665 1.38 14.02 -21.33
N THR A 666 2.21 14.72 -22.10
CA THR A 666 3.54 15.11 -21.66
C THR A 666 3.47 16.41 -20.87
N THR A 667 3.94 16.35 -19.63
CA THR A 667 4.01 17.51 -18.73
C THR A 667 5.45 17.77 -18.30
N PRO A 668 5.87 19.03 -18.16
CA PRO A 668 7.16 19.35 -17.56
C PRO A 668 7.12 18.99 -16.07
N CYS A 669 8.22 18.41 -15.59
CA CYS A 669 8.35 17.96 -14.20
C CYS A 669 9.42 18.77 -13.46
N MET A 670 9.17 18.98 -12.18
CA MET A 670 10.16 19.53 -11.26
C MET A 670 10.75 18.40 -10.42
N PRO A 671 12.06 18.37 -10.17
CA PRO A 671 12.63 17.40 -9.25
C PRO A 671 11.95 17.46 -7.89
N SER A 672 11.70 16.29 -7.31
CA SER A 672 11.10 16.14 -6.00
C SER A 672 11.78 17.00 -4.96
N ARG A 673 11.02 17.64 -4.09
CA ARG A 673 11.55 18.38 -2.94
C ARG A 673 12.38 17.50 -2.01
N PHE A 674 12.09 16.19 -1.95
CA PHE A 674 12.87 15.25 -1.15
C PHE A 674 14.32 15.13 -1.60
N LEU A 675 14.59 15.31 -2.90
CA LEU A 675 15.97 15.35 -3.41
C LEU A 675 16.77 16.53 -2.90
N LYS A 676 16.10 17.67 -2.63
CA LYS A 676 16.74 18.89 -2.09
C LYS A 676 16.98 18.79 -0.58
N GLU A 677 16.33 17.84 0.09
CA GLU A 677 16.50 17.57 1.52
C GLU A 677 17.72 16.69 1.82
N ILE A 678 18.32 16.08 0.78
CA ILE A 678 19.56 15.27 0.89
C ILE A 678 20.77 16.19 0.87
N PRO A 679 21.72 16.07 1.84
CA PRO A 679 22.96 16.86 1.84
C PRO A 679 23.82 16.58 0.60
N GLU A 680 24.49 17.60 0.08
CA GLU A 680 25.30 17.47 -1.14
C GLU A 680 26.50 16.52 -0.94
N GLU A 681 27.03 16.41 0.26
CA GLU A 681 28.10 15.46 0.60
C GLU A 681 27.70 14.00 0.54
N ASN A 682 26.39 13.70 0.65
CA ASN A 682 25.86 12.33 0.63
C ASN A 682 25.32 11.92 -0.75
N MET A 683 25.38 12.82 -1.77
CA MET A 683 24.86 12.51 -3.10
C MET A 683 25.75 13.01 -4.22
N GLU A 684 25.68 12.31 -5.35
CA GLU A 684 26.17 12.75 -6.64
C GLU A 684 24.98 13.01 -7.58
N TRP A 685 24.78 14.26 -8.01
CA TRP A 685 23.66 14.60 -8.89
C TRP A 685 24.09 14.76 -10.35
N LEU A 686 23.78 13.75 -11.15
CA LEU A 686 24.06 13.70 -12.59
C LEU A 686 22.96 14.42 -13.38
N GLY A 687 23.32 15.44 -14.16
CA GLY A 687 22.38 16.22 -14.96
C GLY A 687 21.50 17.15 -14.14
N LYS A 688 22.00 17.64 -13.00
CA LYS A 688 21.30 18.63 -12.15
C LYS A 688 20.77 19.77 -13.02
N PRO A 689 19.48 20.14 -12.92
CA PRO A 689 18.97 21.30 -13.64
C PRO A 689 19.69 22.56 -13.20
N GLU A 690 20.27 23.28 -14.15
CA GLU A 690 20.81 24.59 -13.84
C GLU A 690 19.69 25.54 -13.41
N PRO A 691 19.88 26.32 -12.34
CA PRO A 691 18.92 27.36 -12.01
C PRO A 691 18.80 28.29 -13.22
N ARG A 692 17.60 28.48 -13.73
CA ARG A 692 17.36 29.48 -14.76
C ARG A 692 17.86 30.80 -14.18
N PRO A 693 18.74 31.52 -14.88
CA PRO A 693 19.10 32.86 -14.43
C PRO A 693 17.79 33.60 -14.25
N THR A 694 17.50 34.05 -13.04
CA THR A 694 16.47 35.03 -12.79
C THR A 694 16.86 36.21 -13.65
N SER A 695 16.13 36.42 -14.75
CA SER A 695 16.25 37.68 -15.48
C SER A 695 15.84 38.73 -14.47
N SER A 696 16.85 39.40 -13.94
CA SER A 696 16.67 40.59 -13.11
C SER A 696 15.98 41.62 -13.97
N TRP A 697 14.70 41.77 -13.88
CA TRP A 697 13.95 42.90 -14.41
C TRP A 697 14.19 44.15 -13.57
N ASP A 698 15.05 44.09 -12.55
CA ASP A 698 15.36 45.15 -11.61
C ASP A 698 16.61 45.98 -11.98
N ASP A 699 17.22 45.74 -13.15
CA ASP A 699 18.39 46.54 -13.59
C ASP A 699 18.07 47.40 -14.83
N PHE A 700 16.96 48.13 -14.78
CA PHE A 700 16.80 49.34 -15.55
C PHE A 700 17.07 50.54 -14.65
N GLY A 701 18.35 50.77 -14.44
CA GLY A 701 18.84 52.02 -13.87
C GLY A 701 18.35 53.21 -14.67
N ASP A 702 18.09 54.30 -13.95
CA ASP A 702 17.75 55.64 -14.40
C ASP A 702 18.48 56.06 -15.69
N GLY A 703 17.79 56.02 -16.82
CA GLY A 703 18.16 56.71 -18.05
C GLY A 703 17.13 57.83 -18.32
N PRO A 704 17.57 59.00 -18.85
CA PRO A 704 16.78 60.23 -18.87
C PRO A 704 15.51 60.09 -19.72
N ALA A 705 14.43 60.60 -19.19
CA ALA A 705 13.11 60.66 -19.77
C ALA A 705 13.09 61.30 -21.17
N TYR A 706 12.84 60.49 -22.17
CA TYR A 706 12.43 60.96 -23.51
C TYR A 706 10.90 61.05 -23.53
N ALA A 707 10.37 62.26 -23.57
CA ALA A 707 8.98 62.52 -23.78
C ALA A 707 8.61 62.27 -25.24
N PRO A 708 7.61 61.43 -25.59
CA PRO A 708 7.16 61.33 -26.96
C PRO A 708 6.22 62.51 -27.29
N GLN A 709 6.57 63.25 -28.34
CA GLN A 709 5.70 64.23 -28.99
C GLN A 709 4.46 63.54 -29.50
N ARG A 710 3.28 64.06 -29.10
CA ARG A 710 1.96 63.69 -29.65
C ARG A 710 1.80 64.32 -31.01
N GLU A 711 1.83 63.55 -32.10
CA GLU A 711 1.19 63.89 -33.38
C GLU A 711 -0.31 63.60 -33.30
N ALA A 712 -1.10 64.64 -33.54
CA ALA A 712 -2.57 64.58 -33.61
C ALA A 712 -2.98 63.88 -34.95
N ARG A 713 -3.86 62.90 -34.86
CA ARG A 713 -4.65 62.41 -35.98
C ARG A 713 -6.16 62.63 -35.69
N PRO A 714 -6.96 63.01 -36.72
CA PRO A 714 -8.32 63.52 -36.50
C PRO A 714 -9.37 62.40 -36.35
N GLY A 715 -10.46 62.77 -35.69
CA GLY A 715 -11.50 61.98 -35.10
C GLY A 715 -12.25 60.99 -35.99
N THR A 716 -12.71 59.94 -35.31
CA THR A 716 -13.96 59.25 -35.64
C THR A 716 -14.72 58.99 -34.34
N GLU A 717 -15.94 59.48 -34.33
CA GLU A 717 -16.91 59.37 -33.26
C GLU A 717 -17.27 57.90 -32.97
N ARG A 718 -17.32 57.52 -31.72
CA ARG A 718 -17.95 56.27 -31.26
C ARG A 718 -19.25 56.59 -30.54
N PRO A 719 -20.34 55.87 -30.81
CA PRO A 719 -21.63 56.10 -30.15
C PRO A 719 -21.63 55.59 -28.69
N ALA A 720 -22.41 56.32 -27.86
CA ALA A 720 -22.58 56.10 -26.45
C ALA A 720 -23.33 54.80 -26.13
N HIS A 721 -22.83 54.08 -25.10
CA HIS A 721 -23.54 52.95 -24.49
C HIS A 721 -24.49 53.49 -23.40
N PRO A 722 -25.70 52.93 -23.24
CA PRO A 722 -26.64 53.35 -22.21
C PRO A 722 -26.31 52.76 -20.83
N GLU A 723 -26.49 53.56 -19.80
CA GLU A 723 -26.31 53.22 -18.39
C GLU A 723 -27.31 52.17 -17.90
N ARG A 724 -26.87 51.21 -17.11
CA ARG A 724 -27.72 50.28 -16.37
C ARG A 724 -28.17 50.89 -15.03
N PRO A 725 -29.42 50.69 -14.64
CA PRO A 725 -29.94 51.24 -13.40
C PRO A 725 -29.47 50.45 -12.15
N VAL A 726 -29.17 51.21 -11.10
CA VAL A 726 -28.82 50.74 -9.76
C VAL A 726 -30.08 50.24 -9.06
N ARG A 727 -30.05 49.02 -8.48
CA ARG A 727 -31.10 48.54 -7.56
C ARG A 727 -30.79 48.96 -6.12
N PRO A 728 -31.78 49.42 -5.33
CA PRO A 728 -31.57 49.74 -3.93
C PRO A 728 -31.56 48.50 -3.05
N ALA A 729 -30.78 48.56 -1.95
CA ALA A 729 -30.68 47.56 -0.90
C ALA A 729 -32.02 47.52 -0.11
N ALA A 730 -32.48 46.30 0.18
CA ALA A 730 -33.56 46.04 1.11
C ALA A 730 -33.01 45.77 2.53
N VAL A 731 -33.70 46.33 3.50
CA VAL A 731 -33.56 46.25 4.96
C VAL A 731 -33.69 44.82 5.48
#